data_18bec1620777634c8f7b3d4953334f34
#
_entry.id   18bec1620777634c8f7b3d4953334f34
#
_cell.length_a   1.000
_cell.length_b   1.000
_cell.length_c   1.000
_cell.angle_alpha   90.00
_cell.angle_beta   90.00
_cell.angle_gamma   90.00
#
_symmetry.space_group_name_H-M   'P 1'
#
loop_
_entity.id
_entity.type
_entity.pdbx_description
1 polymer ?
#
loop_
_entity_poly.entity_id
_entity_poly.type
_entity_poly.pdbx_seq_one_letter_code
_entity_poly.pdbx_strand_id
1 'polypeptide(L)'
;RRHWTNVLTRYTVGVGGAAVIGAITLIFAYLLWVVAPILLPAEIAAPTEYRVVERPAALVDVSENGEAMVRISETGIVEFFSVADGSGIAAYDLGSTIVKAKRLSPLVDTYALLDNNNNLLFVKTDYIVDFDGGQRRLSPKLSFPFSNRSIPLGPLDNFDVQLADDDLVIATVRGSQVSLTRFKNVEIGYRLSGSAQVTLASTVQAQEVFLGPRNQWIYLLSKSGEIDVLGIKSLQRVSRLYQGSLAPKGSTITAVTPVLGRYSLLTANDQGDIVQWGALVNANETRFVALRSFDVEQSVAQLITEPRRKGFLSVANDGELSLLYPTSGRLLDQRPSNLPASAPMAISPRSNLLIAAPNDGLITAHSLDNKHPEISWSALWTEVWYEGYEEPIFSWQSSSADNDFEPKFSLTPLAFGTMKAAFYALLFAVPIALMGAIYTAYFMAPAMRALVKPGIEIMAALPTVILGFLGGLWLAPIIEANLSSVLSIFVFLPLLLFAFALAWSLLPEKIVHSTSGWYGLIVTPLILGSVYLAFQFGPFFENTFFGGNSRAWFLEVLGLSYDQRNALVVGIIMGLAVIPTIFSIAEDAVYAVPTHLVRGSLALGATPWQTLVKVVLLTASPGIFSAVMIGMGRAVGETMIVLMATGNTPLMDFNIFEGMRTFAANIAVELPESEVDSSHYRILFLAALVLFLFTFVLNTVAEVVRQRLRRRYGSL
;
A
#
# COMPACT_ATOMS: atom_id res chain seq x y z
N ARG A 1 30.76 -54.36 1.05
CA ARG A 1 29.40 -53.79 1.22
C ARG A 1 29.41 -52.57 2.13
N ARG A 2 29.84 -52.62 3.38
CA ARG A 2 29.84 -51.45 4.34
C ARG A 2 30.61 -50.22 3.84
N HIS A 3 31.75 -50.43 3.13
CA HIS A 3 32.50 -49.28 2.60
C HIS A 3 31.73 -48.56 1.49
N TRP A 4 31.12 -49.29 0.57
CA TRP A 4 30.31 -48.72 -0.50
C TRP A 4 29.05 -48.03 -0.01
N THR A 5 28.37 -48.57 1.02
CA THR A 5 27.23 -47.89 1.63
C THR A 5 27.65 -46.58 2.30
N ASN A 6 28.77 -46.53 3.04
CA ASN A 6 29.28 -45.29 3.63
C ASN A 6 29.65 -44.22 2.62
N VAL A 7 30.32 -44.64 1.52
CA VAL A 7 30.67 -43.71 0.44
C VAL A 7 29.42 -43.19 -0.25
N LEU A 8 28.47 -44.05 -0.58
CA LEU A 8 27.20 -43.65 -1.19
C LEU A 8 26.41 -42.70 -0.28
N THR A 9 26.27 -43.04 1.01
CA THR A 9 25.59 -42.17 2.00
C THR A 9 26.27 -40.81 2.12
N ARG A 10 27.61 -40.77 2.14
CA ARG A 10 28.34 -39.48 2.21
C ARG A 10 28.06 -38.59 1.01
N TYR A 11 28.07 -39.19 -0.20
CA TYR A 11 27.78 -38.43 -1.44
C TYR A 11 26.30 -38.01 -1.53
N THR A 12 25.36 -38.90 -1.19
CA THR A 12 23.93 -38.55 -1.22
C THR A 12 23.58 -37.45 -0.20
N VAL A 13 24.11 -37.50 1.03
CA VAL A 13 23.94 -36.45 2.03
C VAL A 13 24.63 -35.15 1.59
N GLY A 14 25.82 -35.22 1.00
CA GLY A 14 26.54 -34.05 0.47
C GLY A 14 25.77 -33.39 -0.68
N VAL A 15 25.28 -34.18 -1.65
CA VAL A 15 24.43 -33.67 -2.75
C VAL A 15 23.13 -33.11 -2.23
N GLY A 16 22.47 -33.78 -1.27
CA GLY A 16 21.26 -33.25 -0.64
C GLY A 16 21.49 -31.90 0.04
N GLY A 17 22.58 -31.76 0.80
CA GLY A 17 22.93 -30.48 1.44
C GLY A 17 23.22 -29.38 0.43
N ALA A 18 23.99 -29.70 -0.64
CA ALA A 18 24.26 -28.74 -1.73
C ALA A 18 22.97 -28.34 -2.48
N ALA A 19 22.07 -29.31 -2.71
CA ALA A 19 20.78 -29.04 -3.35
C ALA A 19 19.90 -28.08 -2.55
N VAL A 20 19.86 -28.21 -1.20
CA VAL A 20 19.11 -27.27 -0.34
C VAL A 20 19.69 -25.88 -0.41
N ILE A 21 21.02 -25.72 -0.34
CA ILE A 21 21.68 -24.41 -0.48
C ILE A 21 21.37 -23.83 -1.87
N GLY A 22 21.50 -24.67 -2.90
CA GLY A 22 21.17 -24.29 -4.28
C GLY A 22 19.72 -23.81 -4.44
N ALA A 23 18.76 -24.53 -3.84
CA ALA A 23 17.35 -24.14 -3.89
C ALA A 23 17.08 -22.79 -3.19
N ILE A 24 17.65 -22.55 -2.01
CA ILE A 24 17.52 -21.28 -1.29
C ILE A 24 18.13 -20.13 -2.10
N THR A 25 19.34 -20.35 -2.68
CA THR A 25 19.99 -19.34 -3.52
C THR A 25 19.16 -19.05 -4.78
N LEU A 26 18.54 -20.07 -5.36
CA LEU A 26 17.72 -19.94 -6.57
C LEU A 26 16.42 -19.17 -6.27
N ILE A 27 15.78 -19.42 -5.12
CA ILE A 27 14.61 -18.64 -4.66
C ILE A 27 15.00 -17.18 -4.50
N PHE A 28 16.12 -16.90 -3.82
CA PHE A 28 16.61 -15.53 -3.64
C PHE A 28 16.90 -14.83 -4.96
N ALA A 29 17.59 -15.52 -5.88
CA ALA A 29 17.89 -15.00 -7.20
C ALA A 29 16.62 -14.75 -8.03
N TYR A 30 15.62 -15.61 -7.92
CA TYR A 30 14.33 -15.44 -8.58
C TYR A 30 13.58 -14.22 -8.03
N LEU A 31 13.52 -14.04 -6.71
CA LEU A 31 12.91 -12.86 -6.09
C LEU A 31 13.60 -11.58 -6.56
N LEU A 32 14.93 -11.55 -6.58
CA LEU A 32 15.69 -10.42 -7.11
C LEU A 32 15.40 -10.14 -8.59
N TRP A 33 15.31 -11.20 -9.41
CA TRP A 33 15.02 -11.06 -10.84
C TRP A 33 13.63 -10.44 -11.08
N VAL A 34 12.61 -10.85 -10.32
CA VAL A 34 11.25 -10.28 -10.43
C VAL A 34 11.22 -8.82 -9.95
N VAL A 35 12.00 -8.49 -8.92
CA VAL A 35 12.06 -7.15 -8.34
C VAL A 35 12.92 -6.17 -9.15
N ALA A 36 13.94 -6.68 -9.86
CA ALA A 36 14.92 -5.84 -10.56
C ALA A 36 14.31 -4.75 -11.46
N PRO A 37 13.24 -4.98 -12.24
CA PRO A 37 12.65 -3.94 -13.10
C PRO A 37 12.12 -2.70 -12.37
N ILE A 38 11.75 -2.81 -11.07
CA ILE A 38 11.34 -1.65 -10.25
C ILE A 38 12.51 -0.64 -10.07
N LEU A 39 13.73 -1.16 -10.10
CA LEU A 39 14.94 -0.37 -9.85
C LEU A 39 15.52 0.26 -11.13
N LEU A 40 14.99 -0.13 -12.30
CA LEU A 40 15.43 0.45 -13.57
C LEU A 40 14.93 1.89 -13.69
N PRO A 41 15.76 2.80 -14.23
CA PRO A 41 15.31 4.17 -14.50
C PRO A 41 14.28 4.17 -15.63
N ALA A 42 13.38 5.15 -15.60
CA ALA A 42 12.56 5.45 -16.77
C ALA A 42 13.42 6.03 -17.89
N GLU A 43 12.97 5.91 -19.12
CA GLU A 43 13.70 6.40 -20.28
C GLU A 43 12.75 7.00 -21.33
N ILE A 44 13.09 8.22 -21.81
CA ILE A 44 12.50 8.83 -22.99
C ILE A 44 13.42 8.46 -24.17
N ALA A 45 12.95 7.62 -25.09
CA ALA A 45 13.76 7.22 -26.25
C ALA A 45 13.96 8.38 -27.26
N ALA A 46 14.94 8.22 -28.11
CA ALA A 46 15.13 9.14 -29.24
C ALA A 46 13.87 9.20 -30.12
N PRO A 47 13.52 10.38 -30.69
CA PRO A 47 12.32 10.52 -31.49
C PRO A 47 12.41 9.77 -32.82
N THR A 48 11.27 9.22 -33.23
CA THR A 48 11.01 8.87 -34.65
C THR A 48 10.30 10.05 -35.28
N GLU A 49 10.82 10.53 -36.38
CA GLU A 49 10.32 11.72 -37.07
C GLU A 49 9.54 11.32 -38.35
N TYR A 50 8.36 11.89 -38.52
CA TYR A 50 7.51 11.68 -39.69
C TYR A 50 7.24 13.02 -40.40
N ARG A 51 7.46 13.09 -41.69
CA ARG A 51 7.08 14.25 -42.48
C ARG A 51 5.65 14.12 -42.94
N VAL A 52 4.83 15.09 -42.59
CA VAL A 52 3.42 15.18 -42.94
C VAL A 52 3.15 16.56 -43.59
N VAL A 53 1.93 16.75 -44.10
CA VAL A 53 1.53 18.04 -44.62
C VAL A 53 1.63 19.10 -43.53
N GLU A 54 2.29 20.22 -43.82
CA GLU A 54 2.43 21.36 -42.93
C GLU A 54 1.07 21.98 -42.63
N ARG A 55 0.63 21.87 -41.37
CA ARG A 55 -0.61 22.45 -40.84
C ARG A 55 -0.46 22.70 -39.35
N PRO A 56 -0.78 23.94 -38.91
CA PRO A 56 -0.78 24.24 -37.47
C PRO A 56 -1.74 23.33 -36.73
N ALA A 57 -1.27 22.65 -35.69
CA ALA A 57 -2.07 21.75 -34.87
C ALA A 57 -2.66 22.50 -33.67
N ALA A 58 -3.98 22.41 -33.50
CA ALA A 58 -4.66 22.86 -32.29
C ALA A 58 -4.59 21.82 -31.16
N LEU A 59 -4.52 20.53 -31.55
CA LEU A 59 -4.40 19.40 -30.62
C LEU A 59 -3.82 18.17 -31.34
N VAL A 60 -3.05 17.40 -30.60
CA VAL A 60 -2.65 16.02 -30.97
C VAL A 60 -3.06 15.04 -29.88
N ASP A 61 -3.33 13.80 -30.26
CA ASP A 61 -3.60 12.72 -29.32
C ASP A 61 -3.24 11.37 -29.95
N VAL A 62 -3.30 10.30 -29.15
CA VAL A 62 -2.88 8.94 -29.52
C VAL A 62 -3.98 7.96 -29.17
N SER A 63 -4.24 7.00 -30.04
CA SER A 63 -5.14 5.87 -29.77
C SER A 63 -4.67 5.05 -28.57
N GLU A 64 -5.58 4.36 -27.90
CA GLU A 64 -5.29 3.61 -26.66
C GLU A 64 -4.12 2.65 -26.79
N ASN A 65 -3.99 1.98 -27.93
CA ASN A 65 -2.91 1.00 -28.17
C ASN A 65 -1.63 1.63 -28.76
N GLY A 66 -1.59 2.96 -28.98
CA GLY A 66 -0.44 3.60 -29.59
C GLY A 66 -0.25 3.28 -31.10
N GLU A 67 -1.29 2.81 -31.79
CA GLU A 67 -1.20 2.41 -33.19
C GLU A 67 -1.50 3.56 -34.18
N ALA A 68 -2.39 4.46 -33.77
CA ALA A 68 -2.76 5.64 -34.56
C ALA A 68 -2.62 6.91 -33.73
N MET A 69 -2.20 7.98 -34.39
CA MET A 69 -2.19 9.32 -33.83
C MET A 69 -3.22 10.19 -34.57
N VAL A 70 -3.83 11.12 -33.87
CA VAL A 70 -4.77 12.10 -34.42
C VAL A 70 -4.19 13.49 -34.29
N ARG A 71 -4.28 14.29 -35.33
CA ARG A 71 -3.98 15.71 -35.35
C ARG A 71 -5.27 16.48 -35.73
N ILE A 72 -5.68 17.39 -34.86
CA ILE A 72 -6.75 18.35 -35.11
C ILE A 72 -6.07 19.67 -35.46
N SER A 73 -6.20 20.12 -36.69
CA SER A 73 -5.55 21.35 -37.16
C SER A 73 -6.39 22.59 -36.81
N GLU A 74 -5.72 23.74 -36.71
CA GLU A 74 -6.40 25.05 -36.59
C GLU A 74 -7.32 25.36 -37.81
N THR A 75 -7.05 24.77 -38.96
CA THR A 75 -7.90 24.89 -40.15
C THR A 75 -9.16 24.01 -40.09
N GLY A 76 -9.35 23.21 -39.01
CA GLY A 76 -10.52 22.35 -38.83
C GLY A 76 -10.42 20.99 -39.51
N ILE A 77 -9.24 20.57 -39.94
CA ILE A 77 -9.05 19.25 -40.54
C ILE A 77 -8.57 18.29 -39.42
N VAL A 78 -9.28 17.17 -39.27
CA VAL A 78 -8.89 16.05 -38.35
C VAL A 78 -8.21 14.98 -39.18
N GLU A 79 -6.95 14.73 -38.92
CA GLU A 79 -6.11 13.78 -39.68
C GLU A 79 -5.67 12.66 -38.75
N PHE A 80 -5.66 11.44 -39.29
CA PHE A 80 -5.19 10.23 -38.60
C PHE A 80 -3.98 9.69 -39.36
N PHE A 81 -2.93 9.36 -38.55
CA PHE A 81 -1.68 8.82 -39.06
C PHE A 81 -1.34 7.54 -38.32
N SER A 82 -0.66 6.62 -39.00
CA SER A 82 -0.07 5.44 -38.39
C SER A 82 1.16 5.84 -37.56
N VAL A 83 1.26 5.34 -36.32
CA VAL A 83 2.44 5.57 -35.48
C VAL A 83 3.65 4.78 -35.97
N ALA A 84 3.45 3.69 -36.72
CA ALA A 84 4.55 2.85 -37.18
C ALA A 84 5.41 3.52 -38.26
N ASP A 85 4.78 4.26 -39.18
CA ASP A 85 5.45 4.82 -40.36
C ASP A 85 5.03 6.26 -40.74
N GLY A 86 4.13 6.89 -39.96
CA GLY A 86 3.63 8.21 -40.20
C GLY A 86 2.68 8.33 -41.42
N SER A 87 2.27 7.22 -42.07
CA SER A 87 1.36 7.23 -43.20
C SER A 87 -0.03 7.73 -42.80
N GLY A 88 -0.65 8.55 -43.65
CA GLY A 88 -2.01 9.03 -43.47
C GLY A 88 -3.04 7.91 -43.62
N ILE A 89 -3.91 7.73 -42.62
CA ILE A 89 -4.97 6.70 -42.61
C ILE A 89 -6.30 7.30 -43.12
N ALA A 90 -6.68 8.45 -42.56
CA ALA A 90 -7.94 9.14 -42.90
C ALA A 90 -7.84 10.64 -42.61
N ALA A 91 -8.66 11.44 -43.27
CA ALA A 91 -8.81 12.87 -42.98
C ALA A 91 -10.27 13.28 -43.08
N TYR A 92 -10.72 14.16 -42.18
CA TYR A 92 -12.09 14.69 -42.12
C TYR A 92 -12.05 16.20 -42.01
N ASP A 93 -12.86 16.90 -42.77
CA ASP A 93 -12.99 18.35 -42.69
C ASP A 93 -14.22 18.72 -41.86
N LEU A 94 -14.03 19.54 -40.83
CA LEU A 94 -15.09 20.03 -39.93
C LEU A 94 -15.77 21.28 -40.47
N GLY A 95 -15.19 21.91 -41.50
CA GLY A 95 -15.73 23.12 -42.14
C GLY A 95 -15.67 24.40 -41.28
N SER A 96 -14.84 24.41 -40.20
CA SER A 96 -14.69 25.54 -39.29
C SER A 96 -13.25 25.64 -38.77
N THR A 97 -12.74 26.85 -38.57
CA THR A 97 -11.42 27.07 -37.98
C THR A 97 -11.47 26.89 -36.47
N ILE A 98 -10.50 26.20 -35.92
CA ILE A 98 -10.42 25.84 -34.49
C ILE A 98 -9.39 26.76 -33.81
N VAL A 99 -9.84 27.47 -32.77
CA VAL A 99 -8.98 28.37 -31.97
C VAL A 99 -8.38 27.65 -30.80
N LYS A 100 -9.15 26.75 -30.16
CA LYS A 100 -8.72 25.99 -28.97
C LYS A 100 -9.40 24.63 -28.94
N ALA A 101 -8.67 23.62 -28.53
CA ALA A 101 -9.17 22.25 -28.37
C ALA A 101 -8.84 21.72 -26.98
N LYS A 102 -9.78 21.01 -26.37
CA LYS A 102 -9.57 20.32 -25.07
C LYS A 102 -10.18 18.93 -25.11
N ARG A 103 -9.55 17.97 -24.44
CA ARG A 103 -10.12 16.64 -24.22
C ARG A 103 -11.13 16.69 -23.08
N LEU A 104 -12.29 16.03 -23.20
CA LEU A 104 -13.36 16.05 -22.21
C LEU A 104 -12.98 15.30 -20.93
N SER A 105 -12.33 14.16 -21.09
CA SER A 105 -11.89 13.31 -20.00
C SER A 105 -10.72 12.46 -20.47
N PRO A 106 -9.78 12.11 -19.61
CA PRO A 106 -8.68 11.22 -19.94
C PRO A 106 -9.13 9.81 -20.39
N LEU A 107 -10.36 9.43 -20.05
CA LEU A 107 -10.89 8.08 -20.31
C LEU A 107 -11.65 7.96 -21.63
N VAL A 108 -11.95 9.08 -22.30
CA VAL A 108 -12.73 9.08 -23.53
C VAL A 108 -12.03 9.90 -24.62
N ASP A 109 -12.01 9.38 -25.82
CA ASP A 109 -11.41 10.05 -26.99
C ASP A 109 -12.40 11.05 -27.59
N THR A 110 -12.90 11.96 -26.75
CA THR A 110 -13.84 13.03 -27.12
C THR A 110 -13.22 14.37 -26.82
N TYR A 111 -13.31 15.26 -27.80
CA TYR A 111 -12.69 16.59 -27.81
C TYR A 111 -13.76 17.68 -27.93
N ALA A 112 -13.55 18.74 -27.19
CA ALA A 112 -14.31 19.99 -27.29
C ALA A 112 -13.48 20.99 -28.07
N LEU A 113 -13.98 21.41 -29.22
CA LEU A 113 -13.32 22.28 -30.20
C LEU A 113 -14.03 23.63 -30.22
N LEU A 114 -13.31 24.69 -29.89
CA LEU A 114 -13.80 26.06 -29.93
C LEU A 114 -13.46 26.67 -31.30
N ASP A 115 -14.48 27.13 -32.02
CA ASP A 115 -14.29 27.83 -33.29
C ASP A 115 -14.01 29.34 -33.09
N ASN A 116 -13.67 30.01 -34.17
CA ASN A 116 -13.43 31.49 -34.22
C ASN A 116 -14.68 32.33 -33.93
N ASN A 117 -15.87 31.75 -33.93
CA ASN A 117 -17.13 32.39 -33.59
C ASN A 117 -17.56 32.13 -32.15
N ASN A 118 -16.68 31.55 -31.32
CA ASN A 118 -16.95 31.10 -29.96
C ASN A 118 -18.06 30.05 -29.86
N ASN A 119 -18.20 29.20 -30.87
CA ASN A 119 -19.07 28.03 -30.78
C ASN A 119 -18.23 26.80 -30.41
N LEU A 120 -18.78 25.96 -29.55
CA LEU A 120 -18.14 24.72 -29.09
C LEU A 120 -18.72 23.51 -29.82
N LEU A 121 -17.88 22.79 -30.55
CA LEU A 121 -18.22 21.56 -31.25
C LEU A 121 -17.59 20.38 -30.51
N PHE A 122 -18.34 19.28 -30.35
CA PHE A 122 -17.81 18.04 -29.75
C PHE A 122 -17.60 16.98 -30.82
N VAL A 123 -16.40 16.41 -30.80
CA VAL A 123 -15.97 15.42 -31.78
C VAL A 123 -15.41 14.21 -31.02
N LYS A 124 -15.82 13.02 -31.41
CA LYS A 124 -15.31 11.77 -30.87
C LYS A 124 -14.58 10.96 -31.92
N THR A 125 -13.43 10.45 -31.60
CA THR A 125 -12.67 9.54 -32.46
C THR A 125 -12.91 8.09 -31.99
N ASP A 126 -13.44 7.27 -32.89
CA ASP A 126 -13.64 5.83 -32.66
C ASP A 126 -12.70 5.05 -33.61
N TYR A 127 -12.19 3.93 -33.15
CA TYR A 127 -11.27 3.08 -33.91
C TYR A 127 -11.90 1.71 -34.13
N ILE A 128 -12.23 1.40 -35.38
CA ILE A 128 -12.76 0.10 -35.77
C ILE A 128 -11.58 -0.79 -36.13
N VAL A 129 -11.49 -1.93 -35.46
CA VAL A 129 -10.48 -2.95 -35.76
C VAL A 129 -11.08 -3.94 -36.73
N ASP A 130 -10.46 -4.07 -37.89
CA ASP A 130 -10.79 -5.07 -38.92
C ASP A 130 -9.58 -5.96 -39.22
N PHE A 131 -9.81 -7.15 -39.79
CA PHE A 131 -8.75 -8.07 -40.16
C PHE A 131 -8.85 -8.36 -41.64
N ASP A 132 -7.92 -7.83 -42.41
CA ASP A 132 -7.81 -8.05 -43.84
C ASP A 132 -6.63 -9.01 -44.13
N GLY A 133 -6.95 -10.18 -44.73
CA GLY A 133 -5.92 -11.21 -45.01
C GLY A 133 -5.16 -11.72 -43.76
N GLY A 134 -5.73 -11.60 -42.55
CA GLY A 134 -5.08 -11.99 -41.29
C GLY A 134 -4.20 -10.88 -40.68
N GLN A 135 -4.07 -9.74 -41.34
CA GLN A 135 -3.42 -8.54 -40.78
C GLN A 135 -4.46 -7.65 -40.10
N ARG A 136 -4.15 -7.19 -38.90
CA ARG A 136 -4.96 -6.24 -38.16
C ARG A 136 -4.88 -4.85 -38.82
N ARG A 137 -6.04 -4.30 -39.17
CA ARG A 137 -6.16 -2.96 -39.75
C ARG A 137 -7.00 -2.08 -38.84
N LEU A 138 -6.51 -0.89 -38.53
CA LEU A 138 -7.21 0.11 -37.72
C LEU A 138 -7.86 1.14 -38.69
N SER A 139 -9.18 1.29 -38.60
CA SER A 139 -9.95 2.26 -39.39
C SER A 139 -10.54 3.31 -38.46
N PRO A 140 -9.96 4.53 -38.39
CA PRO A 140 -10.50 5.59 -37.55
C PRO A 140 -11.81 6.12 -38.14
N LYS A 141 -12.76 6.44 -37.27
CA LYS A 141 -14.04 7.02 -37.59
C LYS A 141 -14.28 8.24 -36.72
N LEU A 142 -14.79 9.30 -37.32
CA LEU A 142 -15.21 10.50 -36.61
C LEU A 142 -16.71 10.42 -36.34
N SER A 143 -17.11 10.70 -35.09
CA SER A 143 -18.49 10.75 -34.66
C SER A 143 -18.78 12.05 -33.88
N PHE A 144 -20.04 12.44 -33.81
CA PHE A 144 -20.47 13.65 -33.13
C PHE A 144 -21.45 13.26 -32.00
N PRO A 145 -20.94 13.09 -30.77
CA PRO A 145 -21.73 12.54 -29.66
C PRO A 145 -22.92 13.43 -29.26
N PHE A 146 -22.81 14.73 -29.47
CA PHE A 146 -23.89 15.71 -29.15
C PHE A 146 -24.63 16.24 -30.41
N SER A 147 -24.75 15.44 -31.43
CA SER A 147 -25.14 15.86 -32.78
C SER A 147 -24.13 16.86 -33.39
N ASN A 148 -24.17 17.05 -34.70
CA ASN A 148 -23.26 18.00 -35.39
C ASN A 148 -23.70 19.49 -35.18
N ARG A 149 -24.22 19.80 -33.97
CA ARG A 149 -24.61 21.18 -33.60
C ARG A 149 -23.57 21.75 -32.63
N SER A 150 -23.06 22.91 -33.02
CA SER A 150 -22.21 23.70 -32.17
C SER A 150 -23.02 24.40 -31.05
N ILE A 151 -22.44 24.54 -29.88
CA ILE A 151 -23.02 25.24 -28.72
C ILE A 151 -22.43 26.66 -28.70
N PRO A 152 -23.21 27.73 -28.88
CA PRO A 152 -22.70 29.09 -28.76
C PRO A 152 -22.39 29.43 -27.29
N LEU A 153 -21.15 29.83 -26.99
CA LEU A 153 -20.69 30.20 -25.65
C LEU A 153 -20.69 31.73 -25.41
N GLY A 154 -20.81 32.52 -26.46
CA GLY A 154 -20.63 33.97 -26.40
C GLY A 154 -19.15 34.35 -26.22
N PRO A 155 -18.87 35.66 -25.98
CA PRO A 155 -17.49 36.12 -25.82
C PRO A 155 -16.86 35.54 -24.54
N LEU A 156 -15.66 34.95 -24.69
CA LEU A 156 -14.91 34.34 -23.59
C LEU A 156 -13.40 34.52 -23.78
N ASP A 157 -12.64 34.50 -22.69
CA ASP A 157 -11.19 34.52 -22.71
C ASP A 157 -10.63 33.08 -22.66
N ASN A 158 -11.28 32.21 -21.89
CA ASN A 158 -10.90 30.81 -21.77
C ASN A 158 -12.11 29.94 -21.35
N PHE A 159 -12.00 28.63 -21.58
CA PHE A 159 -13.02 27.66 -21.17
C PHE A 159 -12.39 26.38 -20.64
N ASP A 160 -13.14 25.64 -19.86
CA ASP A 160 -12.87 24.24 -19.56
C ASP A 160 -14.15 23.43 -19.66
N VAL A 161 -13.98 22.13 -19.92
CA VAL A 161 -15.09 21.20 -20.09
C VAL A 161 -14.73 19.87 -19.44
N GLN A 162 -15.70 19.31 -18.71
CA GLN A 162 -15.52 18.01 -18.10
C GLN A 162 -16.81 17.20 -18.18
N LEU A 163 -16.65 15.95 -18.58
CA LEU A 163 -17.66 14.92 -18.44
C LEU A 163 -17.34 14.11 -17.17
N ALA A 164 -18.21 14.17 -16.18
CA ALA A 164 -18.09 13.43 -14.94
C ALA A 164 -19.43 12.78 -14.61
N ASP A 165 -19.42 11.48 -14.37
CA ASP A 165 -20.62 10.65 -14.26
C ASP A 165 -21.53 10.87 -15.49
N ASP A 166 -22.76 11.34 -15.30
CA ASP A 166 -23.70 11.65 -16.39
C ASP A 166 -23.85 13.15 -16.66
N ASP A 167 -22.98 13.99 -16.10
CA ASP A 167 -23.04 15.43 -16.21
C ASP A 167 -21.88 16.00 -17.03
N LEU A 168 -22.24 16.71 -18.12
CA LEU A 168 -21.31 17.55 -18.86
C LEU A 168 -21.40 18.98 -18.34
N VAL A 169 -20.29 19.51 -17.83
CA VAL A 169 -20.20 20.91 -17.38
C VAL A 169 -19.22 21.66 -18.27
N ILE A 170 -19.61 22.83 -18.71
CA ILE A 170 -18.78 23.78 -19.43
C ILE A 170 -18.60 25.00 -18.52
N ALA A 171 -17.37 25.34 -18.22
CA ALA A 171 -17.01 26.57 -17.52
C ALA A 171 -16.36 27.53 -18.52
N THR A 172 -16.83 28.75 -18.56
CA THR A 172 -16.24 29.81 -19.37
C THR A 172 -15.86 31.00 -18.52
N VAL A 173 -14.78 31.68 -18.84
CA VAL A 173 -14.30 32.86 -18.12
C VAL A 173 -14.16 34.04 -19.05
N ARG A 174 -14.57 35.22 -18.57
CA ARG A 174 -14.37 36.52 -19.25
C ARG A 174 -14.00 37.55 -18.17
N GLY A 175 -12.73 37.91 -18.10
CA GLY A 175 -12.22 38.76 -17.03
C GLY A 175 -12.49 38.15 -15.64
N SER A 176 -13.36 38.77 -14.83
CA SER A 176 -13.79 38.28 -13.53
C SER A 176 -15.13 37.54 -13.55
N GLN A 177 -15.78 37.42 -14.70
CA GLN A 177 -17.06 36.71 -14.84
C GLN A 177 -16.83 35.25 -15.23
N VAL A 178 -17.47 34.35 -14.51
CA VAL A 178 -17.45 32.91 -14.78
C VAL A 178 -18.85 32.44 -15.08
N SER A 179 -19.06 31.83 -16.25
CA SER A 179 -20.35 31.23 -16.59
C SER A 179 -20.23 29.71 -16.61
N LEU A 180 -21.18 29.04 -15.94
CA LEU A 180 -21.28 27.60 -15.86
C LEU A 180 -22.52 27.15 -16.61
N THR A 181 -22.34 26.22 -17.53
CA THR A 181 -23.42 25.56 -18.26
C THR A 181 -23.35 24.06 -17.95
N ARG A 182 -24.43 23.48 -17.44
CA ARG A 182 -24.53 22.06 -17.12
C ARG A 182 -25.56 21.38 -18.01
N PHE A 183 -25.18 20.24 -18.56
CA PHE A 183 -26.03 19.37 -19.34
C PHE A 183 -26.09 18.00 -18.69
N LYS A 184 -27.31 17.47 -18.55
CA LYS A 184 -27.50 16.10 -18.06
C LYS A 184 -27.62 15.13 -19.23
N ASN A 185 -27.01 13.97 -19.08
CA ASN A 185 -27.12 12.89 -20.05
C ASN A 185 -28.47 12.18 -19.93
N VAL A 186 -29.09 11.84 -21.05
CA VAL A 186 -30.23 10.95 -21.12
C VAL A 186 -29.85 9.73 -21.97
N GLU A 187 -30.18 8.55 -21.51
CA GLU A 187 -29.75 7.18 -21.84
C GLU A 187 -29.57 6.77 -23.32
N ILE A 188 -29.89 7.57 -24.28
CA ILE A 188 -29.76 7.21 -25.71
C ILE A 188 -29.08 8.34 -26.50
N GLY A 189 -27.73 8.24 -26.60
CA GLY A 189 -26.91 9.10 -27.46
C GLY A 189 -26.91 10.55 -27.00
N TYR A 190 -26.27 10.85 -25.88
CA TYR A 190 -25.93 12.21 -25.42
C TYR A 190 -26.87 13.34 -25.84
N ARG A 191 -28.13 13.20 -25.63
CA ARG A 191 -29.07 14.31 -25.78
C ARG A 191 -28.93 15.26 -24.62
N LEU A 192 -28.43 16.46 -24.90
CA LEU A 192 -28.39 17.56 -23.93
C LEU A 192 -29.82 17.94 -23.52
N SER A 193 -30.36 17.28 -22.53
CA SER A 193 -31.69 17.59 -21.99
C SER A 193 -31.57 18.46 -20.74
N GLY A 194 -31.89 19.72 -20.90
CA GLY A 194 -31.91 20.69 -19.81
C GLY A 194 -30.55 21.34 -19.56
N SER A 195 -30.37 22.56 -20.07
CA SER A 195 -29.23 23.42 -19.68
C SER A 195 -29.66 24.31 -18.52
N ALA A 196 -28.84 24.34 -17.47
CA ALA A 196 -28.92 25.37 -16.43
C ALA A 196 -27.64 26.21 -16.56
N GLN A 197 -27.79 27.52 -16.62
CA GLN A 197 -26.66 28.45 -16.68
C GLN A 197 -26.67 29.36 -15.47
N VAL A 198 -25.47 29.58 -14.95
CA VAL A 198 -25.25 30.52 -13.84
C VAL A 198 -24.03 31.38 -14.17
N THR A 199 -24.09 32.66 -13.91
CA THR A 199 -22.96 33.57 -14.02
C THR A 199 -22.55 34.01 -12.59
N LEU A 200 -21.27 33.88 -12.28
CA LEU A 200 -20.67 34.21 -11.01
C LEU A 200 -19.61 35.28 -11.19
N ALA A 201 -19.39 36.09 -10.18
CA ALA A 201 -18.28 37.03 -10.14
C ALA A 201 -17.13 36.45 -9.30
N SER A 202 -15.93 36.38 -9.89
CA SER A 202 -14.70 36.09 -9.18
C SER A 202 -14.04 37.38 -8.70
N THR A 203 -13.22 37.28 -7.68
CA THR A 203 -12.34 38.38 -7.24
C THR A 203 -11.03 38.45 -8.02
N VAL A 204 -10.73 37.38 -8.74
CA VAL A 204 -9.49 37.24 -9.54
C VAL A 204 -9.83 37.49 -11.01
N GLN A 205 -8.98 38.23 -11.72
CA GLN A 205 -9.04 38.31 -13.19
C GLN A 205 -8.45 37.01 -13.74
N ALA A 206 -9.30 36.01 -13.91
CA ALA A 206 -8.90 34.69 -14.28
C ALA A 206 -8.53 34.64 -15.78
N GLN A 207 -7.37 34.06 -16.08
CA GLN A 207 -6.90 33.74 -17.42
C GLN A 207 -6.96 32.27 -17.69
N GLU A 208 -6.90 31.45 -16.64
CA GLU A 208 -7.09 30.01 -16.72
C GLU A 208 -8.29 29.59 -15.84
N VAL A 209 -9.06 28.64 -16.37
CA VAL A 209 -10.19 28.03 -15.68
C VAL A 209 -10.10 26.52 -15.80
N PHE A 210 -10.30 25.83 -14.66
CA PHE A 210 -10.36 24.37 -14.63
C PHE A 210 -11.54 23.93 -13.77
N LEU A 211 -12.26 22.93 -14.24
CA LEU A 211 -13.24 22.21 -13.44
C LEU A 211 -12.49 21.24 -12.52
N GLY A 212 -12.87 21.18 -11.25
CA GLY A 212 -12.29 20.31 -10.25
C GLY A 212 -12.93 18.92 -10.26
N PRO A 213 -12.66 18.11 -9.20
CA PRO A 213 -13.09 16.72 -9.13
C PRO A 213 -14.62 16.59 -9.28
N ARG A 214 -15.05 15.71 -10.17
CA ARG A 214 -16.47 15.40 -10.44
C ARG A 214 -17.36 16.64 -10.59
N ASN A 215 -16.84 17.70 -11.22
CA ASN A 215 -17.53 18.99 -11.40
C ASN A 215 -17.96 19.69 -10.07
N GLN A 216 -17.34 19.36 -8.93
CA GLN A 216 -17.70 19.94 -7.63
C GLN A 216 -17.01 21.26 -7.33
N TRP A 217 -15.89 21.56 -8.00
CA TRP A 217 -15.10 22.77 -7.80
C TRP A 217 -14.82 23.47 -9.13
N ILE A 218 -14.42 24.74 -9.04
CA ILE A 218 -13.83 25.50 -10.16
C ILE A 218 -12.58 26.17 -9.63
N TYR A 219 -11.50 26.04 -10.38
CA TYR A 219 -10.26 26.74 -10.15
C TYR A 219 -10.17 27.90 -11.13
N LEU A 220 -9.96 29.10 -10.63
CA LEU A 220 -9.79 30.35 -11.40
C LEU A 220 -8.42 30.90 -11.06
N LEU A 221 -7.54 31.00 -12.04
CA LEU A 221 -6.14 31.35 -11.82
C LEU A 221 -5.72 32.51 -12.74
N SER A 222 -5.02 33.50 -12.16
CA SER A 222 -4.34 34.57 -12.91
C SER A 222 -2.88 34.20 -13.22
N LYS A 223 -2.27 34.89 -14.16
CA LYS A 223 -0.82 34.75 -14.43
C LYS A 223 0.06 35.20 -13.25
N SER A 224 -0.44 36.12 -12.41
CA SER A 224 0.25 36.52 -11.17
C SER A 224 0.21 35.45 -10.06
N GLY A 225 -0.47 34.32 -10.31
CA GLY A 225 -0.61 33.23 -9.33
C GLY A 225 -1.75 33.39 -8.36
N GLU A 226 -2.57 34.43 -8.47
CA GLU A 226 -3.78 34.55 -7.64
C GLU A 226 -4.79 33.49 -8.03
N ILE A 227 -5.32 32.76 -7.07
CA ILE A 227 -6.32 31.70 -7.26
C ILE A 227 -7.61 31.99 -6.47
N ASP A 228 -8.74 31.70 -7.08
CA ASP A 228 -10.06 31.65 -6.44
C ASP A 228 -10.66 30.26 -6.69
N VAL A 229 -10.96 29.51 -5.63
CA VAL A 229 -11.55 28.17 -5.71
C VAL A 229 -13.00 28.26 -5.27
N LEU A 230 -13.90 27.95 -6.20
CA LEU A 230 -15.33 27.98 -5.97
C LEU A 230 -15.90 26.56 -5.90
N GLY A 231 -16.63 26.24 -4.85
CA GLY A 231 -17.33 24.97 -4.67
C GLY A 231 -18.75 25.03 -5.27
N ILE A 232 -19.10 24.04 -6.06
CA ILE A 232 -20.39 23.93 -6.72
C ILE A 232 -21.22 22.83 -6.04
N LYS A 233 -22.00 23.16 -5.02
CA LYS A 233 -22.98 22.20 -4.47
C LYS A 233 -24.19 22.01 -5.39
N SER A 234 -24.59 23.07 -6.07
CA SER A 234 -25.54 23.11 -7.20
C SER A 234 -25.30 24.40 -7.96
N LEU A 235 -25.82 24.54 -9.19
CA LEU A 235 -25.68 25.78 -9.95
C LEU A 235 -26.28 27.01 -9.20
N GLN A 236 -27.20 26.79 -8.27
CA GLN A 236 -27.81 27.86 -7.44
C GLN A 236 -27.07 28.08 -6.12
N ARG A 237 -26.14 27.19 -5.73
CA ARG A 237 -25.40 27.26 -4.44
C ARG A 237 -23.92 27.09 -4.71
N VAL A 238 -23.29 28.17 -5.12
CA VAL A 238 -21.84 28.26 -5.27
C VAL A 238 -21.28 29.03 -4.08
N SER A 239 -20.24 28.51 -3.48
CA SER A 239 -19.56 29.13 -2.33
C SER A 239 -18.07 29.19 -2.59
N ARG A 240 -17.43 30.27 -2.15
CA ARG A 240 -15.97 30.34 -2.17
C ARG A 240 -15.40 29.38 -1.15
N LEU A 241 -14.50 28.47 -1.60
CA LEU A 241 -13.80 27.52 -0.76
C LEU A 241 -12.44 28.05 -0.31
N TYR A 242 -11.72 28.72 -1.23
CA TYR A 242 -10.39 29.24 -0.97
C TYR A 242 -10.07 30.43 -1.87
N GLN A 243 -9.28 31.38 -1.37
CA GLN A 243 -8.66 32.47 -2.11
C GLN A 243 -7.24 32.67 -1.61
N GLY A 244 -6.27 32.78 -2.52
CA GLY A 244 -4.86 32.95 -2.14
C GLY A 244 -3.95 33.12 -3.35
N SER A 245 -2.66 32.91 -3.16
CA SER A 245 -1.66 32.94 -4.21
C SER A 245 -0.90 31.59 -4.26
N LEU A 246 -0.72 31.07 -5.46
CA LEU A 246 0.06 29.85 -5.74
C LEU A 246 1.48 30.17 -6.24
N ALA A 247 1.78 31.45 -6.49
CA ALA A 247 3.12 31.88 -6.92
C ALA A 247 3.88 32.54 -5.78
N PRO A 248 5.19 32.30 -5.65
CA PRO A 248 6.04 33.11 -4.80
C PRO A 248 6.00 34.59 -5.22
N LYS A 249 6.23 35.52 -4.26
CA LYS A 249 6.24 36.94 -4.58
C LYS A 249 7.31 37.27 -5.61
N GLY A 250 6.91 37.84 -6.73
CA GLY A 250 7.79 38.27 -7.81
C GLY A 250 8.03 37.24 -8.91
N SER A 251 7.41 36.05 -8.84
CA SER A 251 7.40 35.09 -9.95
C SER A 251 6.06 35.10 -10.67
N THR A 252 6.08 34.64 -11.93
CA THR A 252 4.87 34.49 -12.77
C THR A 252 4.62 33.03 -13.12
N ILE A 253 3.36 32.62 -13.12
CA ILE A 253 3.00 31.29 -13.56
C ILE A 253 3.05 31.23 -15.08
N THR A 254 3.85 30.30 -15.59
CA THR A 254 4.07 30.07 -17.01
C THR A 254 3.21 28.92 -17.54
N ALA A 255 2.99 27.89 -16.73
CA ALA A 255 2.15 26.75 -17.08
C ALA A 255 1.33 26.27 -15.89
N VAL A 256 0.11 25.79 -16.15
CA VAL A 256 -0.76 25.18 -15.15
C VAL A 256 -1.57 24.05 -15.76
N THR A 257 -1.72 22.94 -15.04
CA THR A 257 -2.53 21.82 -15.46
C THR A 257 -3.11 21.07 -14.26
N PRO A 258 -4.33 20.55 -14.30
CA PRO A 258 -4.85 19.66 -13.28
C PRO A 258 -4.23 18.27 -13.39
N VAL A 259 -3.93 17.64 -12.27
CA VAL A 259 -3.51 16.23 -12.21
C VAL A 259 -4.72 15.31 -12.39
N LEU A 260 -4.51 14.06 -12.77
CA LEU A 260 -5.57 13.05 -12.89
C LEU A 260 -6.48 13.05 -11.64
N GLY A 261 -7.80 13.05 -11.86
CA GLY A 261 -8.81 13.20 -10.79
C GLY A 261 -9.12 14.66 -10.46
N ARG A 262 -8.25 15.60 -10.85
CA ARG A 262 -8.43 17.07 -10.68
C ARG A 262 -8.56 17.56 -9.23
N TYR A 263 -8.08 16.75 -8.26
CA TYR A 263 -8.00 17.14 -6.85
C TYR A 263 -6.85 18.08 -6.56
N SER A 264 -5.84 18.08 -7.41
CA SER A 264 -4.66 18.95 -7.32
C SER A 264 -4.32 19.61 -8.65
N LEU A 265 -3.61 20.73 -8.58
CA LEU A 265 -3.08 21.49 -9.70
C LEU A 265 -1.57 21.45 -9.67
N LEU A 266 -0.94 21.28 -10.83
CA LEU A 266 0.47 21.58 -11.06
C LEU A 266 0.59 23.00 -11.58
N THR A 267 1.44 23.80 -10.96
CA THR A 267 1.83 25.13 -11.45
C THR A 267 3.31 25.14 -11.70
N ALA A 268 3.74 25.74 -12.80
CA ALA A 268 5.14 26.01 -13.07
C ALA A 268 5.35 27.51 -13.19
N ASN A 269 6.53 27.98 -12.79
CA ASN A 269 6.89 29.39 -12.83
C ASN A 269 8.05 29.66 -13.80
N ASP A 270 8.35 30.94 -13.96
CA ASP A 270 9.44 31.43 -14.81
C ASP A 270 10.85 31.13 -14.27
N GLN A 271 10.96 30.60 -13.05
CA GLN A 271 12.22 30.21 -12.40
C GLN A 271 12.54 28.71 -12.52
N GLY A 272 11.58 27.90 -13.00
CA GLY A 272 11.72 26.44 -13.13
C GLY A 272 11.12 25.65 -11.98
N ASP A 273 10.52 26.31 -10.97
CA ASP A 273 9.83 25.60 -9.90
C ASP A 273 8.49 25.06 -10.40
N ILE A 274 8.29 23.78 -10.20
CA ILE A 274 6.99 23.12 -10.41
C ILE A 274 6.42 22.74 -9.05
N VAL A 275 5.22 23.20 -8.73
CA VAL A 275 4.57 22.92 -7.44
C VAL A 275 3.25 22.23 -7.65
N GLN A 276 3.06 21.12 -6.94
CA GLN A 276 1.76 20.46 -6.83
C GLN A 276 0.99 21.03 -5.64
N TRP A 277 -0.17 21.61 -5.93
CA TRP A 277 -1.09 22.18 -4.95
C TRP A 277 -2.29 21.28 -4.76
N GLY A 278 -2.61 20.94 -3.52
CA GLY A 278 -3.77 20.12 -3.18
C GLY A 278 -4.75 20.84 -2.26
N ALA A 279 -6.01 20.53 -2.42
CA ALA A 279 -7.05 21.03 -1.50
C ALA A 279 -7.16 20.10 -0.29
N LEU A 280 -6.99 20.67 0.90
CA LEU A 280 -7.31 20.03 2.18
C LEU A 280 -8.70 20.51 2.61
N VAL A 281 -9.65 19.58 2.67
CA VAL A 281 -11.05 19.87 3.03
C VAL A 281 -11.32 19.35 4.41
N ASN A 282 -11.29 20.24 5.43
CA ASN A 282 -11.70 19.91 6.77
C ASN A 282 -13.16 20.34 7.00
N ALA A 283 -13.79 19.85 8.05
CA ALA A 283 -15.21 20.13 8.34
C ALA A 283 -15.56 21.63 8.37
N ASN A 284 -14.59 22.50 8.67
CA ASN A 284 -14.79 23.94 8.86
C ASN A 284 -14.07 24.83 7.83
N GLU A 285 -13.07 24.32 7.11
CA GLU A 285 -12.25 25.14 6.23
C GLU A 285 -11.64 24.32 5.11
N THR A 286 -11.57 24.90 3.92
CA THR A 286 -10.78 24.35 2.80
C THR A 286 -9.51 25.19 2.66
N ARG A 287 -8.35 24.53 2.70
CA ARG A 287 -7.03 25.15 2.47
C ARG A 287 -6.40 24.56 1.22
N PHE A 288 -5.70 25.38 0.46
CA PHE A 288 -4.85 24.95 -0.63
C PHE A 288 -3.40 24.97 -0.15
N VAL A 289 -2.74 23.82 -0.20
CA VAL A 289 -1.37 23.67 0.31
C VAL A 289 -0.45 23.12 -0.76
N ALA A 290 0.80 23.52 -0.70
CA ALA A 290 1.84 22.91 -1.52
C ALA A 290 2.16 21.52 -0.98
N LEU A 291 1.76 20.48 -1.72
CA LEU A 291 2.03 19.09 -1.36
C LEU A 291 3.50 18.75 -1.60
N ARG A 292 4.07 19.24 -2.72
CA ARG A 292 5.48 19.02 -3.10
C ARG A 292 5.92 19.99 -4.17
N SER A 293 7.24 20.14 -4.30
CA SER A 293 7.87 20.96 -5.33
C SER A 293 8.93 20.16 -6.07
N PHE A 294 9.14 20.51 -7.34
CA PHE A 294 10.19 20.00 -8.20
C PHE A 294 10.92 21.18 -8.80
N ASP A 295 12.22 21.08 -8.91
CA ASP A 295 13.09 22.06 -9.56
C ASP A 295 13.65 21.42 -10.84
N VAL A 296 13.39 22.04 -11.99
CA VAL A 296 13.89 21.60 -13.31
C VAL A 296 14.89 22.57 -13.90
N GLU A 297 15.43 23.50 -13.07
CA GLU A 297 16.49 24.47 -13.39
C GLU A 297 16.12 25.48 -14.49
N GLN A 298 15.09 25.23 -15.30
CA GLN A 298 14.71 26.04 -16.45
C GLN A 298 13.25 26.44 -16.43
N SER A 299 12.95 27.64 -16.95
CA SER A 299 11.55 28.09 -17.10
C SER A 299 10.72 27.12 -17.92
N VAL A 300 9.59 26.68 -17.37
CA VAL A 300 8.70 25.68 -17.98
C VAL A 300 7.65 26.36 -18.83
N ALA A 301 7.54 25.96 -20.10
CA ALA A 301 6.54 26.47 -21.04
C ALA A 301 5.24 25.66 -21.01
N GLN A 302 5.31 24.33 -20.82
CA GLN A 302 4.15 23.46 -20.83
C GLN A 302 4.25 22.38 -19.75
N LEU A 303 3.09 21.96 -19.24
CA LEU A 303 2.90 20.80 -18.37
C LEU A 303 1.87 19.87 -19.04
N ILE A 304 2.23 18.60 -19.23
CA ILE A 304 1.41 17.59 -19.90
C ILE A 304 1.23 16.42 -18.96
N THR A 305 0.01 16.16 -18.48
CA THR A 305 -0.28 15.08 -17.55
C THR A 305 -0.53 13.76 -18.28
N GLU A 306 -0.12 12.65 -17.65
CA GLU A 306 -0.46 11.31 -18.11
C GLU A 306 -1.98 11.07 -17.98
N PRO A 307 -2.63 10.47 -19.00
CA PRO A 307 -4.09 10.31 -19.00
C PRO A 307 -4.64 9.38 -17.91
N ARG A 308 -3.88 8.37 -17.49
CA ARG A 308 -4.35 7.32 -16.54
C ARG A 308 -3.51 7.18 -15.30
N ARG A 309 -2.48 8.01 -15.13
CA ARG A 309 -1.60 8.03 -13.96
C ARG A 309 -1.35 9.47 -13.53
N LYS A 310 -0.79 9.64 -12.35
CA LYS A 310 -0.48 10.97 -11.81
C LYS A 310 0.81 11.59 -12.38
N GLY A 311 1.54 10.86 -13.23
CA GLY A 311 2.75 11.33 -13.88
C GLY A 311 2.50 12.53 -14.80
N PHE A 312 3.55 13.31 -15.05
CA PHE A 312 3.52 14.43 -15.96
C PHE A 312 4.87 14.68 -16.62
N LEU A 313 4.82 15.32 -17.75
CA LEU A 313 5.97 15.83 -18.51
C LEU A 313 5.99 17.35 -18.39
N SER A 314 7.14 17.93 -18.07
CA SER A 314 7.40 19.35 -18.24
C SER A 314 8.24 19.60 -19.50
N VAL A 315 7.91 20.67 -20.21
CA VAL A 315 8.63 21.13 -21.39
C VAL A 315 9.19 22.51 -21.08
N ALA A 316 10.51 22.63 -21.06
CA ALA A 316 11.18 23.89 -20.82
C ALA A 316 11.17 24.79 -22.08
N ASN A 317 11.47 26.08 -21.91
CA ASN A 317 11.49 27.04 -23.02
C ASN A 317 12.56 26.74 -24.08
N ASP A 318 13.62 26.04 -23.72
CA ASP A 318 14.67 25.56 -24.65
C ASP A 318 14.35 24.22 -25.32
N GLY A 319 13.18 23.62 -24.99
CA GLY A 319 12.73 22.35 -25.52
C GLY A 319 13.15 21.13 -24.68
N GLU A 320 13.80 21.31 -23.52
CA GLU A 320 14.14 20.19 -22.65
C GLU A 320 12.86 19.52 -22.10
N LEU A 321 12.85 18.18 -22.17
CA LEU A 321 11.76 17.33 -21.69
C LEU A 321 12.15 16.71 -20.35
N SER A 322 11.35 16.91 -19.31
CA SER A 322 11.55 16.27 -18.01
C SER A 322 10.31 15.47 -17.64
N LEU A 323 10.47 14.18 -17.41
CA LEU A 323 9.42 13.25 -16.98
C LEU A 323 9.45 13.15 -15.45
N LEU A 324 8.32 13.46 -14.80
CA LEU A 324 8.20 13.52 -13.35
C LEU A 324 7.00 12.72 -12.85
N TYR A 325 7.14 12.23 -11.62
CA TYR A 325 6.03 11.56 -10.94
C TYR A 325 5.83 12.16 -9.53
N PRO A 326 4.65 12.74 -9.26
CA PRO A 326 4.43 13.48 -8.02
C PRO A 326 4.64 12.66 -6.76
N THR A 327 3.96 11.52 -6.63
CA THR A 327 3.92 10.77 -5.38
C THR A 327 5.26 10.16 -4.99
N SER A 328 6.04 9.70 -5.97
CA SER A 328 7.40 9.25 -5.71
C SER A 328 8.40 10.39 -5.48
N GLY A 329 8.01 11.65 -5.79
CA GLY A 329 8.86 12.82 -5.69
C GLY A 329 10.07 12.79 -6.62
N ARG A 330 9.99 12.05 -7.74
CA ARG A 330 11.14 11.78 -8.60
C ARG A 330 11.07 12.54 -9.92
N LEU A 331 12.20 13.11 -10.31
CA LEU A 331 12.54 13.33 -11.71
C LEU A 331 12.98 11.96 -12.26
N LEU A 332 12.20 11.43 -13.21
CA LEU A 332 12.39 10.08 -13.72
C LEU A 332 13.41 10.02 -14.84
N ASP A 333 13.29 10.94 -15.82
CA ASP A 333 14.25 11.13 -16.92
C ASP A 333 14.22 12.58 -17.40
N GLN A 334 15.32 13.07 -17.94
CA GLN A 334 15.47 14.42 -18.46
C GLN A 334 16.28 14.37 -19.75
N ARG A 335 15.72 14.96 -20.83
CA ARG A 335 16.38 14.94 -22.13
C ARG A 335 16.20 16.24 -22.89
N PRO A 336 17.29 16.76 -23.49
CA PRO A 336 17.18 17.84 -24.45
C PRO A 336 16.41 17.38 -25.69
N SER A 337 15.53 18.23 -26.21
CA SER A 337 14.85 18.00 -27.47
C SER A 337 14.94 19.25 -28.34
N ASN A 338 14.73 19.06 -29.64
CA ASN A 338 14.64 20.16 -30.61
C ASN A 338 13.20 20.64 -30.81
N LEU A 339 12.26 20.22 -29.95
CA LEU A 339 10.85 20.56 -30.07
C LEU A 339 10.63 22.01 -29.65
N PRO A 340 9.86 22.79 -30.43
CA PRO A 340 9.40 24.10 -29.97
C PRO A 340 8.60 23.95 -28.67
N ALA A 341 8.87 24.79 -27.69
CA ALA A 341 8.18 24.75 -26.41
C ALA A 341 6.65 24.95 -26.52
N SER A 342 6.17 25.52 -27.61
CA SER A 342 4.73 25.72 -27.90
C SER A 342 4.08 24.60 -28.72
N ALA A 343 4.82 23.56 -29.12
CA ALA A 343 4.28 22.47 -29.91
C ALA A 343 3.16 21.72 -29.16
N PRO A 344 2.01 21.43 -29.78
CA PRO A 344 1.05 20.54 -29.18
C PRO A 344 1.65 19.15 -28.97
N MET A 345 1.51 18.63 -27.74
CA MET A 345 2.04 17.33 -27.33
C MET A 345 0.98 16.52 -26.60
N ALA A 346 1.07 15.20 -26.68
CA ALA A 346 0.21 14.29 -25.94
C ALA A 346 0.96 13.01 -25.54
N ILE A 347 0.65 12.51 -24.34
CA ILE A 347 1.10 11.22 -23.86
C ILE A 347 -0.02 10.20 -24.11
N SER A 348 0.34 9.03 -24.63
CA SER A 348 -0.62 7.93 -24.88
C SER A 348 -1.31 7.47 -23.60
N PRO A 349 -2.54 6.92 -23.66
CA PRO A 349 -3.24 6.41 -22.48
C PRO A 349 -2.47 5.34 -21.68
N ARG A 350 -1.58 4.58 -22.34
CA ARG A 350 -0.71 3.61 -21.69
C ARG A 350 0.60 4.20 -21.18
N SER A 351 0.80 5.51 -21.34
CA SER A 351 2.02 6.23 -20.93
C SER A 351 3.32 5.64 -21.49
N ASN A 352 3.26 5.05 -22.68
CA ASN A 352 4.39 4.42 -23.36
C ASN A 352 4.83 5.17 -24.62
N LEU A 353 4.14 6.27 -24.97
CA LEU A 353 4.42 7.05 -26.17
C LEU A 353 4.12 8.53 -25.91
N LEU A 354 5.04 9.42 -26.30
CA LEU A 354 4.85 10.87 -26.39
C LEU A 354 4.83 11.25 -27.85
N ILE A 355 3.84 12.01 -28.26
CA ILE A 355 3.76 12.58 -29.60
C ILE A 355 3.78 14.09 -29.51
N ALA A 356 4.52 14.73 -30.41
CA ALA A 356 4.51 16.16 -30.61
C ALA A 356 4.32 16.51 -32.09
N ALA A 357 3.55 17.56 -32.36
CA ALA A 357 3.31 18.06 -33.72
C ALA A 357 3.64 19.55 -33.79
N PRO A 358 4.92 19.89 -33.99
CA PRO A 358 5.30 21.27 -34.32
C PRO A 358 4.73 21.70 -35.66
N ASN A 359 4.65 23.02 -35.90
CA ASN A 359 3.95 23.59 -37.07
C ASN A 359 4.71 23.46 -38.40
N ASP A 360 5.88 22.83 -38.39
CA ASP A 360 6.80 22.71 -39.54
C ASP A 360 6.54 21.49 -40.44
N GLY A 361 5.40 20.81 -40.26
CA GLY A 361 5.08 19.59 -41.00
C GLY A 361 5.82 18.36 -40.51
N LEU A 362 6.42 18.41 -39.31
CA LEU A 362 7.06 17.31 -38.68
C LEU A 362 6.15 16.79 -37.54
N ILE A 363 5.99 15.50 -37.41
CA ILE A 363 5.44 14.86 -36.21
C ILE A 363 6.55 14.00 -35.59
N THR A 364 6.77 14.14 -34.32
CA THR A 364 7.73 13.32 -33.58
C THR A 364 7.03 12.38 -32.62
N ALA A 365 7.53 11.15 -32.54
CA ALA A 365 7.05 10.13 -31.62
C ALA A 365 8.22 9.62 -30.78
N HIS A 366 8.14 9.78 -29.46
CA HIS A 366 9.12 9.26 -28.48
C HIS A 366 8.52 8.07 -27.76
N SER A 367 9.21 6.93 -27.79
CA SER A 367 8.83 5.81 -26.89
C SER A 367 9.20 6.15 -25.46
N LEU A 368 8.28 5.91 -24.54
CA LEU A 368 8.48 6.10 -23.09
C LEU A 368 8.54 4.73 -22.42
N ASP A 369 9.65 4.41 -21.77
CA ASP A 369 9.72 3.26 -20.86
C ASP A 369 9.60 3.76 -19.41
N ASN A 370 8.37 3.80 -18.91
CA ASN A 370 8.00 4.31 -17.59
C ASN A 370 6.98 3.37 -16.94
N LYS A 371 7.45 2.15 -16.57
CA LYS A 371 6.56 1.08 -16.10
C LYS A 371 6.16 1.22 -14.64
N HIS A 372 7.06 1.73 -13.78
CA HIS A 372 6.89 1.73 -12.33
C HIS A 372 7.23 3.11 -11.71
N PRO A 373 6.63 4.22 -12.18
CA PRO A 373 7.03 5.57 -11.79
C PRO A 373 6.64 5.93 -10.35
N GLU A 374 5.60 5.31 -9.82
CA GLU A 374 5.08 5.52 -8.48
C GLU A 374 5.98 4.94 -7.39
N ILE A 375 6.95 4.09 -7.78
CA ILE A 375 7.81 3.40 -6.82
C ILE A 375 9.11 4.18 -6.64
N SER A 376 9.39 4.57 -5.39
CA SER A 376 10.68 5.08 -4.97
C SER A 376 11.03 4.49 -3.60
N TRP A 377 12.33 4.50 -3.27
CA TRP A 377 12.75 4.02 -1.95
C TRP A 377 12.11 4.83 -0.81
N SER A 378 11.96 6.14 -0.99
CA SER A 378 11.25 7.01 -0.06
C SER A 378 9.77 6.66 0.05
N ALA A 379 9.07 6.48 -1.07
CA ALA A 379 7.65 6.13 -1.05
C ALA A 379 7.35 4.78 -0.37
N LEU A 380 8.30 3.83 -0.41
CA LEU A 380 8.16 2.53 0.25
C LEU A 380 8.38 2.59 1.77
N TRP A 381 9.26 3.48 2.28
CA TRP A 381 9.73 3.43 3.67
C TRP A 381 9.52 4.71 4.47
N THR A 382 9.15 5.85 3.82
CA THR A 382 8.84 7.09 4.51
C THR A 382 7.37 7.47 4.33
N GLU A 383 6.93 8.47 5.08
CA GLU A 383 5.59 9.04 4.93
C GLU A 383 5.46 9.77 3.59
N VAL A 384 4.32 9.60 2.94
CA VAL A 384 3.98 10.25 1.68
C VAL A 384 2.72 11.08 1.87
N TRP A 385 2.75 12.31 1.38
CA TRP A 385 1.58 13.16 1.39
C TRP A 385 0.71 12.88 0.16
N TYR A 386 -0.34 12.11 0.33
CA TYR A 386 -1.30 11.81 -0.73
C TYR A 386 -2.35 12.91 -0.84
N GLU A 387 -2.95 13.05 -2.04
CA GLU A 387 -4.06 13.98 -2.26
C GLU A 387 -5.23 13.69 -1.33
N GLY A 388 -5.79 14.73 -0.71
CA GLY A 388 -6.93 14.62 0.20
C GLY A 388 -6.60 14.19 1.63
N TYR A 389 -5.33 13.95 1.96
CA TYR A 389 -4.90 13.68 3.34
C TYR A 389 -4.39 14.96 4.00
N GLU A 390 -4.69 15.15 5.30
CA GLU A 390 -4.32 16.35 6.05
C GLU A 390 -2.81 16.45 6.29
N GLU A 391 -2.14 15.31 6.39
CA GLU A 391 -0.72 15.17 6.68
C GLU A 391 -0.10 13.99 5.92
N PRO A 392 1.24 13.93 5.78
CA PRO A 392 1.92 12.76 5.26
C PRO A 392 1.65 11.54 6.13
N ILE A 393 1.40 10.39 5.49
CA ILE A 393 1.10 9.14 6.18
C ILE A 393 1.81 7.95 5.55
N PHE A 394 1.98 6.88 6.36
CA PHE A 394 2.26 5.55 5.83
C PHE A 394 0.95 4.90 5.41
N SER A 395 0.82 4.48 4.16
CA SER A 395 -0.40 3.84 3.69
C SER A 395 -0.10 2.66 2.78
N TRP A 396 -0.85 1.59 2.95
CA TRP A 396 -0.92 0.48 2.01
C TRP A 396 -2.34 0.36 1.48
N GLN A 397 -2.51 0.63 0.20
CA GLN A 397 -3.76 0.48 -0.53
C GLN A 397 -3.42 0.20 -1.99
N SER A 398 -3.57 -1.03 -2.44
CA SER A 398 -3.13 -1.49 -3.75
C SER A 398 -4.14 -1.22 -4.86
N SER A 399 -5.43 -1.15 -4.55
CA SER A 399 -6.51 -0.96 -5.51
C SER A 399 -7.68 -0.16 -4.95
N SER A 400 -8.48 0.40 -5.84
CA SER A 400 -9.76 1.06 -5.56
C SER A 400 -10.71 0.88 -6.74
N ALA A 401 -11.98 1.15 -6.53
CA ALA A 401 -12.98 1.17 -7.58
C ALA A 401 -12.95 2.45 -8.45
N ASP A 402 -12.24 3.49 -8.02
CA ASP A 402 -12.16 4.77 -8.72
C ASP A 402 -11.07 4.74 -9.80
N ASN A 403 -11.37 5.31 -10.97
CA ASN A 403 -10.44 5.35 -12.10
C ASN A 403 -9.32 6.38 -11.95
N ASP A 404 -9.44 7.30 -11.01
CA ASP A 404 -8.46 8.34 -10.67
C ASP A 404 -7.64 7.98 -9.43
N PHE A 405 -7.77 6.73 -8.96
CA PHE A 405 -7.06 6.21 -7.79
C PHE A 405 -5.56 6.08 -8.05
N GLU A 406 -4.79 6.43 -7.03
CA GLU A 406 -3.35 6.22 -6.99
C GLU A 406 -3.01 5.13 -5.98
N PRO A 407 -2.31 4.05 -6.41
CA PRO A 407 -1.88 2.99 -5.51
C PRO A 407 -0.91 3.50 -4.45
N LYS A 408 -1.05 3.04 -3.22
CA LYS A 408 -0.20 3.40 -2.08
C LYS A 408 0.52 2.15 -1.59
N PHE A 409 1.85 2.18 -1.60
CA PHE A 409 2.67 0.98 -1.42
C PHE A 409 3.69 1.11 -0.28
N SER A 410 3.35 1.75 0.83
CA SER A 410 4.26 1.78 1.97
C SER A 410 4.45 0.38 2.57
N LEU A 411 5.69 -0.09 2.64
CA LEU A 411 6.06 -1.36 3.28
C LEU A 411 6.18 -1.24 4.80
N THR A 412 6.31 -0.02 5.31
CA THR A 412 6.52 0.25 6.75
C THR A 412 5.40 -0.30 7.63
N PRO A 413 4.08 -0.11 7.32
CA PRO A 413 3.00 -0.69 8.11
C PRO A 413 3.02 -2.22 8.12
N LEU A 414 3.44 -2.86 7.02
CA LEU A 414 3.51 -4.31 6.92
C LEU A 414 4.69 -4.87 7.75
N ALA A 415 5.84 -4.18 7.72
CA ALA A 415 6.99 -4.50 8.56
C ALA A 415 6.64 -4.37 10.04
N PHE A 416 6.02 -3.25 10.42
CA PHE A 416 5.55 -3.01 11.79
C PHE A 416 4.56 -4.08 12.24
N GLY A 417 3.53 -4.37 11.43
CA GLY A 417 2.54 -5.39 11.73
C GLY A 417 3.15 -6.79 11.89
N THR A 418 4.16 -7.13 11.08
CA THR A 418 4.88 -8.41 11.20
C THR A 418 5.63 -8.51 12.55
N MET A 419 6.28 -7.42 12.95
CA MET A 419 6.96 -7.36 14.26
C MET A 419 5.97 -7.37 15.42
N LYS A 420 4.87 -6.62 15.32
CA LYS A 420 3.78 -6.58 16.32
C LYS A 420 3.18 -7.97 16.51
N ALA A 421 2.87 -8.70 15.44
CA ALA A 421 2.34 -10.06 15.50
C ALA A 421 3.30 -11.01 16.23
N ALA A 422 4.57 -11.02 15.82
CA ALA A 422 5.59 -11.87 16.44
C ALA A 422 5.82 -11.52 17.92
N PHE A 423 5.85 -10.23 18.25
CA PHE A 423 6.03 -9.77 19.62
C PHE A 423 4.91 -10.26 20.54
N TYR A 424 3.64 -10.05 20.17
CA TYR A 424 2.52 -10.50 21.02
C TYR A 424 2.42 -12.02 21.08
N ALA A 425 2.70 -12.74 19.99
CA ALA A 425 2.75 -14.20 20.06
C ALA A 425 3.82 -14.72 21.01
N LEU A 426 5.03 -14.16 20.98
CA LEU A 426 6.13 -14.56 21.86
C LEU A 426 5.88 -14.13 23.31
N LEU A 427 5.22 -13.00 23.54
CA LEU A 427 4.83 -12.56 24.89
C LEU A 427 3.98 -13.60 25.61
N PHE A 428 3.08 -14.29 24.88
CA PHE A 428 2.29 -15.39 25.43
C PHE A 428 3.03 -16.73 25.38
N ALA A 429 3.71 -17.05 24.26
CA ALA A 429 4.30 -18.36 24.06
C ALA A 429 5.53 -18.63 24.93
N VAL A 430 6.46 -17.67 25.02
CA VAL A 430 7.76 -17.89 25.65
C VAL A 430 7.65 -18.25 27.17
N PRO A 431 6.91 -17.47 27.99
CA PRO A 431 6.76 -17.80 29.39
C PRO A 431 6.12 -19.19 29.60
N ILE A 432 5.06 -19.49 28.90
CA ILE A 432 4.31 -20.74 29.04
C ILE A 432 5.16 -21.92 28.57
N ALA A 433 5.79 -21.82 27.41
CA ALA A 433 6.62 -22.90 26.85
C ALA A 433 7.84 -23.17 27.72
N LEU A 434 8.56 -22.13 28.20
CA LEU A 434 9.76 -22.31 29.02
C LEU A 434 9.42 -22.85 30.39
N MET A 435 8.40 -22.36 31.08
CA MET A 435 7.96 -22.87 32.35
C MET A 435 7.52 -24.33 32.22
N GLY A 436 6.76 -24.66 31.18
CA GLY A 436 6.37 -26.03 30.89
C GLY A 436 7.57 -26.93 30.60
N ALA A 437 8.52 -26.48 29.77
CA ALA A 437 9.75 -27.23 29.46
C ALA A 437 10.61 -27.51 30.68
N ILE A 438 10.84 -26.48 31.50
CA ILE A 438 11.62 -26.61 32.76
C ILE A 438 10.93 -27.59 33.73
N TYR A 439 9.62 -27.45 33.91
CA TYR A 439 8.86 -28.34 34.78
C TYR A 439 8.93 -29.78 34.27
N THR A 440 8.71 -30.04 33.00
CA THR A 440 8.68 -31.36 32.38
C THR A 440 10.06 -32.04 32.43
N ALA A 441 11.13 -31.26 32.13
CA ALA A 441 12.49 -31.81 32.10
C ALA A 441 13.09 -32.06 33.47
N TYR A 442 12.81 -31.20 34.48
CA TYR A 442 13.51 -31.21 35.77
C TYR A 442 12.69 -31.75 36.95
N PHE A 443 11.36 -31.45 37.00
CA PHE A 443 10.53 -31.81 38.15
C PHE A 443 9.56 -32.97 37.88
N MET A 444 9.21 -33.25 36.65
CA MET A 444 8.16 -34.23 36.31
C MET A 444 8.67 -35.66 36.42
N ALA A 445 7.83 -36.56 36.93
CA ALA A 445 8.12 -38.00 36.94
C ALA A 445 8.34 -38.55 35.52
N PRO A 446 9.31 -39.49 35.31
CA PRO A 446 9.62 -40.01 33.97
C PRO A 446 8.43 -40.64 33.27
N ALA A 447 7.53 -41.30 33.97
CA ALA A 447 6.31 -41.90 33.44
C ALA A 447 5.33 -40.84 32.89
N MET A 448 5.15 -39.73 33.61
CA MET A 448 4.34 -38.58 33.15
C MET A 448 4.99 -37.88 31.99
N ARG A 449 6.31 -37.62 32.02
CA ARG A 449 7.04 -37.01 30.94
C ARG A 449 6.86 -37.77 29.61
N ALA A 450 6.90 -39.12 29.67
CA ALA A 450 6.69 -39.97 28.51
C ALA A 450 5.29 -39.83 27.88
N LEU A 451 4.29 -39.31 28.61
CA LEU A 451 2.93 -39.04 28.13
C LEU A 451 2.78 -37.57 27.70
N VAL A 452 3.26 -36.61 28.49
CA VAL A 452 3.05 -35.19 28.32
C VAL A 452 3.85 -34.65 27.13
N LYS A 453 5.13 -35.05 26.98
CA LYS A 453 5.97 -34.55 25.88
C LYS A 453 5.40 -34.88 24.50
N PRO A 454 5.06 -36.15 24.16
CA PRO A 454 4.41 -36.46 22.90
C PRO A 454 3.07 -35.75 22.71
N GLY A 455 2.29 -35.57 23.78
CA GLY A 455 1.02 -34.83 23.75
C GLY A 455 1.19 -33.40 23.28
N ILE A 456 2.21 -32.70 23.80
CA ILE A 456 2.52 -31.33 23.37
C ILE A 456 3.09 -31.32 21.93
N GLU A 457 3.94 -32.29 21.60
CA GLU A 457 4.50 -32.38 20.23
C GLU A 457 3.44 -32.63 19.14
N ILE A 458 2.40 -33.41 19.45
CA ILE A 458 1.26 -33.62 18.54
C ILE A 458 0.51 -32.30 18.27
N MET A 459 0.46 -31.37 19.22
CA MET A 459 -0.14 -30.06 18.98
C MET A 459 0.59 -29.25 17.90
N ALA A 460 1.89 -29.50 17.68
CA ALA A 460 2.65 -28.87 16.58
C ALA A 460 2.16 -29.31 15.19
N ALA A 461 1.47 -30.45 15.08
CA ALA A 461 0.92 -30.98 13.85
C ALA A 461 -0.46 -30.40 13.50
N LEU A 462 -1.07 -29.60 14.38
CA LEU A 462 -2.35 -28.94 14.09
C LEU A 462 -2.20 -27.96 12.93
N PRO A 463 -3.07 -28.03 11.90
CA PRO A 463 -3.03 -27.06 10.80
C PRO A 463 -3.30 -25.64 11.30
N THR A 464 -2.39 -24.71 10.97
CA THR A 464 -2.49 -23.31 11.40
C THR A 464 -3.74 -22.61 10.87
N VAL A 465 -4.27 -23.05 9.71
CA VAL A 465 -5.56 -22.58 9.16
C VAL A 465 -6.70 -22.84 10.14
N ILE A 466 -6.77 -24.03 10.73
CA ILE A 466 -7.83 -24.39 11.70
C ILE A 466 -7.70 -23.50 12.94
N LEU A 467 -6.49 -23.31 13.42
CA LEU A 467 -6.24 -22.43 14.58
C LEU A 467 -6.62 -20.98 14.28
N GLY A 468 -6.30 -20.48 13.10
CA GLY A 468 -6.70 -19.15 12.65
C GLY A 468 -8.22 -18.98 12.54
N PHE A 469 -8.89 -20.00 11.98
CA PHE A 469 -10.35 -20.04 11.87
C PHE A 469 -11.02 -20.03 13.26
N LEU A 470 -10.58 -20.89 14.16
CA LEU A 470 -11.08 -20.94 15.56
C LEU A 470 -10.79 -19.60 16.27
N GLY A 471 -9.61 -19.03 16.05
CA GLY A 471 -9.23 -17.71 16.60
C GLY A 471 -10.15 -16.59 16.15
N GLY A 472 -10.31 -16.44 14.86
CA GLY A 472 -11.05 -15.32 14.28
C GLY A 472 -12.57 -15.42 14.40
N LEU A 473 -13.15 -16.64 14.31
CA LEU A 473 -14.61 -16.84 14.30
C LEU A 473 -15.20 -17.30 15.63
N TRP A 474 -14.42 -17.90 16.49
CA TRP A 474 -14.91 -18.41 17.77
C TRP A 474 -14.31 -17.68 18.96
N LEU A 475 -12.97 -17.58 19.05
CA LEU A 475 -12.30 -16.99 20.20
C LEU A 475 -12.46 -15.46 20.23
N ALA A 476 -12.33 -14.79 19.09
CA ALA A 476 -12.42 -13.33 19.02
C ALA A 476 -13.79 -12.80 19.52
N PRO A 477 -14.96 -13.33 19.09
CA PRO A 477 -16.25 -12.92 19.64
C PRO A 477 -16.40 -13.22 21.15
N ILE A 478 -15.83 -14.34 21.63
CA ILE A 478 -15.88 -14.69 23.06
C ILE A 478 -15.09 -13.69 23.89
N ILE A 479 -13.87 -13.34 23.45
CA ILE A 479 -13.03 -12.34 24.13
C ILE A 479 -13.73 -10.98 24.11
N GLU A 480 -14.30 -10.58 22.99
CA GLU A 480 -15.02 -9.32 22.86
C GLU A 480 -16.21 -9.23 23.82
N ALA A 481 -17.01 -10.28 23.90
CA ALA A 481 -18.18 -10.32 24.76
C ALA A 481 -17.83 -10.42 26.25
N ASN A 482 -16.62 -10.90 26.59
CA ASN A 482 -16.21 -11.20 27.97
C ASN A 482 -14.85 -10.60 28.32
N LEU A 483 -14.53 -9.41 27.81
CA LEU A 483 -13.20 -8.80 27.95
C LEU A 483 -12.77 -8.67 29.41
N SER A 484 -13.67 -8.20 30.29
CA SER A 484 -13.41 -8.08 31.73
C SER A 484 -13.14 -9.43 32.39
N SER A 485 -13.84 -10.49 31.96
CA SER A 485 -13.59 -11.84 32.44
C SER A 485 -12.21 -12.35 32.03
N VAL A 486 -11.83 -12.13 30.78
CA VAL A 486 -10.50 -12.52 30.26
C VAL A 486 -9.39 -11.77 31.02
N LEU A 487 -9.55 -10.48 31.25
CA LEU A 487 -8.59 -9.69 32.03
C LEU A 487 -8.51 -10.16 33.49
N SER A 488 -9.64 -10.56 34.08
CA SER A 488 -9.68 -11.06 35.45
C SER A 488 -8.96 -12.40 35.63
N ILE A 489 -8.73 -13.20 34.56
CA ILE A 489 -7.89 -14.40 34.62
C ILE A 489 -6.47 -14.07 35.14
N PHE A 490 -5.90 -12.94 34.71
CA PHE A 490 -4.58 -12.50 35.15
C PHE A 490 -4.51 -12.17 36.64
N VAL A 491 -5.66 -11.97 37.31
CA VAL A 491 -5.77 -11.77 38.76
C VAL A 491 -6.04 -13.09 39.46
N PHE A 492 -7.06 -13.83 39.00
CA PHE A 492 -7.47 -15.07 39.68
C PHE A 492 -6.46 -16.20 39.57
N LEU A 493 -5.80 -16.35 38.43
CA LEU A 493 -4.84 -17.45 38.25
C LEU A 493 -3.64 -17.35 39.21
N PRO A 494 -2.89 -16.22 39.30
CA PRO A 494 -1.83 -16.08 40.26
C PRO A 494 -2.31 -16.19 41.72
N LEU A 495 -3.46 -15.61 42.03
CA LEU A 495 -4.04 -15.65 43.38
C LEU A 495 -4.34 -17.08 43.84
N LEU A 496 -4.99 -17.87 42.98
CA LEU A 496 -5.32 -19.27 43.27
C LEU A 496 -4.08 -20.17 43.34
N LEU A 497 -3.11 -19.94 42.44
CA LEU A 497 -1.82 -20.66 42.49
C LEU A 497 -1.07 -20.35 43.75
N PHE A 498 -1.05 -19.10 44.22
CA PHE A 498 -0.42 -18.70 45.46
C PHE A 498 -1.15 -19.29 46.68
N ALA A 499 -2.48 -19.22 46.73
CA ALA A 499 -3.31 -19.80 47.77
C ALA A 499 -3.09 -21.34 47.83
N PHE A 500 -3.03 -22.00 46.69
CA PHE A 500 -2.74 -23.41 46.60
C PHE A 500 -1.32 -23.74 47.10
N ALA A 501 -0.30 -22.97 46.71
CA ALA A 501 1.07 -23.17 47.18
C ALA A 501 1.19 -23.02 48.70
N LEU A 502 0.47 -22.02 49.25
CA LEU A 502 0.38 -21.82 50.71
C LEU A 502 -0.30 -23.02 51.41
N ALA A 503 -1.46 -23.43 50.88
CA ALA A 503 -2.16 -24.61 51.42
C ALA A 503 -1.32 -25.90 51.31
N TRP A 504 -0.60 -26.05 50.21
CA TRP A 504 0.31 -27.17 49.96
C TRP A 504 1.47 -27.22 50.97
N SER A 505 2.01 -26.07 51.35
CA SER A 505 3.09 -25.97 52.33
C SER A 505 2.67 -26.37 53.77
N LEU A 506 1.38 -26.42 54.04
CA LEU A 506 0.80 -26.82 55.32
C LEU A 506 0.51 -28.33 55.39
N LEU A 507 0.65 -29.08 54.29
CA LEU A 507 0.40 -30.51 54.24
C LEU A 507 1.52 -31.32 54.88
N PRO A 508 1.19 -32.49 55.49
CA PRO A 508 2.20 -33.41 56.06
C PRO A 508 3.18 -33.91 54.97
N GLU A 509 4.45 -34.00 55.31
CA GLU A 509 5.52 -34.43 54.40
C GLU A 509 5.25 -35.75 53.67
N LYS A 510 4.51 -36.68 54.31
CA LYS A 510 4.13 -37.96 53.72
C LYS A 510 3.25 -37.78 52.46
N ILE A 511 2.34 -36.82 52.44
CA ILE A 511 1.48 -36.53 51.31
C ILE A 511 2.30 -35.83 50.21
N VAL A 512 3.12 -34.86 50.58
CA VAL A 512 3.99 -34.14 49.67
C VAL A 512 4.95 -35.08 48.92
N HIS A 513 5.57 -36.03 49.64
CA HIS A 513 6.47 -37.02 49.05
C HIS A 513 5.76 -38.02 48.15
N SER A 514 4.56 -38.50 48.54
CA SER A 514 3.77 -39.43 47.74
C SER A 514 3.29 -38.87 46.43
N THR A 515 3.07 -37.56 46.35
CA THR A 515 2.59 -36.86 45.16
C THR A 515 3.70 -36.20 44.33
N SER A 516 4.96 -36.39 44.78
CA SER A 516 6.14 -35.85 44.09
C SER A 516 6.18 -36.33 42.63
N GLY A 517 6.31 -35.38 41.71
CA GLY A 517 6.32 -35.64 40.25
C GLY A 517 4.93 -35.62 39.55
N TRP A 518 3.81 -35.60 40.31
CA TRP A 518 2.44 -35.57 39.79
C TRP A 518 1.74 -34.19 39.96
N TYR A 519 2.46 -33.18 40.42
CA TYR A 519 1.93 -31.85 40.72
C TYR A 519 1.18 -31.23 39.56
N GLY A 520 1.61 -31.48 38.31
CA GLY A 520 0.91 -30.96 37.11
C GLY A 520 -0.55 -31.40 37.03
N LEU A 521 -0.84 -32.68 37.35
CA LEU A 521 -2.21 -33.19 37.37
C LEU A 521 -3.05 -32.56 38.50
N ILE A 522 -2.44 -32.23 39.61
CA ILE A 522 -3.13 -31.62 40.77
C ILE A 522 -3.43 -30.15 40.51
N VAL A 523 -2.55 -29.44 39.78
CA VAL A 523 -2.72 -28.02 39.45
C VAL A 523 -3.71 -27.79 38.29
N THR A 524 -3.92 -28.80 37.43
CA THR A 524 -4.84 -28.66 36.29
C THR A 524 -6.28 -28.28 36.69
N PRO A 525 -6.94 -28.93 37.67
CA PRO A 525 -8.27 -28.52 38.13
C PRO A 525 -8.29 -27.10 38.72
N LEU A 526 -7.18 -26.65 39.33
CA LEU A 526 -7.06 -25.32 39.87
C LEU A 526 -7.02 -24.25 38.77
N ILE A 527 -6.29 -24.51 37.65
CA ILE A 527 -6.26 -23.63 36.51
C ILE A 527 -7.66 -23.53 35.89
N LEU A 528 -8.35 -24.66 35.70
CA LEU A 528 -9.73 -24.67 35.20
C LEU A 528 -10.69 -23.94 36.13
N GLY A 529 -10.52 -24.13 37.42
CA GLY A 529 -11.27 -23.40 38.45
C GLY A 529 -11.03 -21.89 38.42
N SER A 530 -9.78 -21.46 38.18
CA SER A 530 -9.47 -20.02 38.06
C SER A 530 -10.13 -19.38 36.86
N VAL A 531 -10.16 -20.07 35.71
CA VAL A 531 -10.86 -19.60 34.52
C VAL A 531 -12.38 -19.53 34.79
N TYR A 532 -12.97 -20.57 35.39
CA TYR A 532 -14.37 -20.55 35.74
C TYR A 532 -14.73 -19.40 36.70
N LEU A 533 -13.94 -19.15 37.72
CA LEU A 533 -14.15 -18.03 38.64
C LEU A 533 -14.00 -16.68 37.95
N ALA A 534 -13.03 -16.55 37.07
CA ALA A 534 -12.86 -15.32 36.26
C ALA A 534 -14.09 -14.98 35.42
N PHE A 535 -14.72 -16.00 34.81
CA PHE A 535 -15.98 -15.79 34.06
C PHE A 535 -17.16 -15.50 34.98
N GLN A 536 -17.26 -16.08 36.16
CA GLN A 536 -18.33 -15.81 37.13
C GLN A 536 -18.21 -14.38 37.72
N PHE A 537 -17.01 -13.95 38.03
CA PHE A 537 -16.75 -12.62 38.62
C PHE A 537 -16.54 -11.52 37.55
N GLY A 538 -16.42 -11.86 36.26
CA GLY A 538 -16.25 -10.91 35.19
C GLY A 538 -17.27 -9.78 35.16
N PRO A 539 -18.59 -10.04 35.26
CA PRO A 539 -19.61 -8.98 35.32
C PRO A 539 -19.46 -8.06 36.55
N PHE A 540 -19.03 -8.59 37.68
CA PHE A 540 -18.72 -7.79 38.86
C PHE A 540 -17.53 -6.85 38.60
N PHE A 541 -16.46 -7.35 38.00
CA PHE A 541 -15.32 -6.52 37.60
C PHE A 541 -15.71 -5.45 36.58
N GLU A 542 -16.53 -5.82 35.60
CA GLU A 542 -17.00 -4.89 34.55
C GLU A 542 -17.78 -3.73 35.16
N ASN A 543 -18.71 -4.01 36.06
CA ASN A 543 -19.51 -2.97 36.70
C ASN A 543 -18.70 -2.12 37.70
N THR A 544 -17.75 -2.73 38.43
CA THR A 544 -17.03 -2.04 39.51
C THR A 544 -15.88 -1.18 38.97
N PHE A 545 -15.12 -1.67 37.98
CA PHE A 545 -13.90 -1.03 37.50
C PHE A 545 -14.07 -0.33 36.17
N PHE A 546 -15.00 -0.78 35.31
CA PHE A 546 -15.18 -0.30 33.94
C PHE A 546 -16.54 0.37 33.68
N GLY A 547 -17.31 0.66 34.73
CA GLY A 547 -18.60 1.36 34.58
C GLY A 547 -19.64 0.61 33.75
N GLY A 548 -19.54 -0.72 33.63
CA GLY A 548 -20.48 -1.58 32.91
C GLY A 548 -20.16 -1.79 31.43
N ASN A 549 -19.11 -1.13 30.89
CA ASN A 549 -18.62 -1.36 29.52
C ASN A 549 -17.11 -1.15 29.42
N SER A 550 -16.38 -2.23 29.49
CA SER A 550 -14.92 -2.21 29.46
C SER A 550 -14.35 -1.60 28.17
N ARG A 551 -14.96 -1.85 27.02
CA ARG A 551 -14.51 -1.31 25.71
C ARG A 551 -14.65 0.21 25.65
N ALA A 552 -15.81 0.73 26.06
CA ALA A 552 -16.03 2.16 26.14
C ALA A 552 -15.05 2.83 27.12
N TRP A 553 -14.82 2.20 28.27
CA TRP A 553 -13.86 2.69 29.27
C TRP A 553 -12.42 2.75 28.70
N PHE A 554 -11.96 1.72 27.96
CA PHE A 554 -10.64 1.75 27.31
C PHE A 554 -10.52 2.88 26.29
N LEU A 555 -11.58 3.12 25.53
CA LEU A 555 -11.60 4.22 24.55
C LEU A 555 -11.61 5.60 25.23
N GLU A 556 -12.47 5.82 26.23
CA GLU A 556 -12.65 7.13 26.87
C GLU A 556 -11.50 7.51 27.80
N VAL A 557 -10.95 6.53 28.55
CA VAL A 557 -9.94 6.80 29.60
C VAL A 557 -8.52 6.65 29.06
N LEU A 558 -8.26 5.64 28.20
CA LEU A 558 -6.92 5.33 27.70
C LEU A 558 -6.74 5.68 26.22
N GLY A 559 -7.81 6.08 25.52
CA GLY A 559 -7.75 6.33 24.07
C GLY A 559 -7.53 5.07 23.22
N LEU A 560 -7.75 3.87 23.79
CA LEU A 560 -7.52 2.60 23.13
C LEU A 560 -8.81 2.12 22.46
N SER A 561 -8.85 2.15 21.13
CA SER A 561 -9.91 1.54 20.34
C SER A 561 -9.86 0.02 20.44
N TYR A 562 -10.99 -0.64 20.23
CA TYR A 562 -11.13 -2.09 20.30
C TYR A 562 -11.73 -2.65 19.02
N ASP A 563 -10.95 -3.45 18.31
CA ASP A 563 -11.40 -4.26 17.19
C ASP A 563 -11.65 -5.70 17.63
N GLN A 564 -12.67 -6.35 17.09
CA GLN A 564 -12.97 -7.75 17.41
C GLN A 564 -11.81 -8.69 17.06
N ARG A 565 -11.20 -8.48 15.88
CA ARG A 565 -10.03 -9.23 15.41
C ARG A 565 -8.78 -8.39 15.62
N ASN A 566 -8.03 -8.70 16.66
CA ASN A 566 -6.97 -7.84 17.17
C ASN A 566 -5.70 -8.60 17.56
N ALA A 567 -4.69 -7.86 17.98
CA ALA A 567 -3.38 -8.40 18.36
C ALA A 567 -3.44 -9.33 19.59
N LEU A 568 -4.39 -9.13 20.51
CA LEU A 568 -4.58 -10.03 21.66
C LEU A 568 -5.01 -11.42 21.21
N VAL A 569 -6.01 -11.50 20.34
CA VAL A 569 -6.52 -12.76 19.77
C VAL A 569 -5.41 -13.50 19.04
N VAL A 570 -4.70 -12.78 18.16
CA VAL A 570 -3.58 -13.34 17.41
C VAL A 570 -2.46 -13.78 18.33
N GLY A 571 -2.10 -12.96 19.32
CA GLY A 571 -1.07 -13.28 20.31
C GLY A 571 -1.35 -14.61 21.02
N ILE A 572 -2.59 -14.83 21.46
CA ILE A 572 -3.02 -16.07 22.11
C ILE A 572 -2.94 -17.26 21.14
N ILE A 573 -3.57 -17.16 19.97
CA ILE A 573 -3.69 -18.30 19.03
C ILE A 573 -2.34 -18.62 18.38
N MET A 574 -1.62 -17.62 17.91
CA MET A 574 -0.29 -17.82 17.33
C MET A 574 0.71 -18.25 18.41
N GLY A 575 0.58 -17.71 19.64
CA GLY A 575 1.30 -18.17 20.80
C GLY A 575 1.10 -19.67 21.02
N LEU A 576 -0.15 -20.13 21.04
CA LEU A 576 -0.51 -21.54 21.18
C LEU A 576 0.11 -22.42 20.08
N ALA A 577 0.16 -21.93 18.84
CA ALA A 577 0.77 -22.65 17.71
C ALA A 577 2.31 -22.76 17.82
N VAL A 578 2.96 -21.77 18.47
CA VAL A 578 4.43 -21.69 18.60
C VAL A 578 4.93 -22.40 19.86
N ILE A 579 4.10 -22.51 20.93
CA ILE A 579 4.44 -23.17 22.20
C ILE A 579 5.08 -24.54 22.00
N PRO A 580 4.54 -25.48 21.19
CA PRO A 580 5.14 -26.82 21.09
C PRO A 580 6.59 -26.80 20.57
N THR A 581 6.89 -25.91 19.63
CA THR A 581 8.24 -25.77 19.07
C THR A 581 9.24 -25.25 20.11
N ILE A 582 8.88 -24.19 20.84
CA ILE A 582 9.74 -23.64 21.90
C ILE A 582 9.89 -24.65 23.02
N PHE A 583 8.78 -25.28 23.45
CA PHE A 583 8.74 -26.26 24.51
C PHE A 583 9.67 -27.46 24.21
N SER A 584 9.52 -28.10 23.05
CA SER A 584 10.28 -29.32 22.75
C SER A 584 11.79 -29.05 22.73
N ILE A 585 12.24 -27.98 22.10
CA ILE A 585 13.67 -27.62 22.00
C ILE A 585 14.23 -27.21 23.39
N ALA A 586 13.46 -26.43 24.15
CA ALA A 586 13.87 -25.98 25.47
C ALA A 586 13.91 -27.15 26.47
N GLU A 587 12.93 -28.06 26.40
CA GLU A 587 12.84 -29.26 27.23
C GLU A 587 14.04 -30.17 26.96
N ASP A 588 14.37 -30.46 25.70
CA ASP A 588 15.56 -31.23 25.33
C ASP A 588 16.85 -30.56 25.81
N ALA A 589 16.97 -29.24 25.75
CA ALA A 589 18.13 -28.51 26.22
C ALA A 589 18.32 -28.63 27.76
N VAL A 590 17.22 -28.53 28.51
CA VAL A 590 17.25 -28.68 29.99
C VAL A 590 17.53 -30.14 30.37
N TYR A 591 16.92 -31.10 29.71
CA TYR A 591 17.10 -32.51 29.97
C TYR A 591 18.52 -33.01 29.63
N ALA A 592 19.16 -32.43 28.60
CA ALA A 592 20.52 -32.80 28.20
C ALA A 592 21.60 -32.35 29.16
N VAL A 593 21.27 -31.60 30.24
CA VAL A 593 22.26 -31.19 31.26
C VAL A 593 22.80 -32.41 31.98
N PRO A 594 24.15 -32.57 32.07
CA PRO A 594 24.74 -33.74 32.65
C PRO A 594 24.32 -33.95 34.11
N THR A 595 23.83 -35.15 34.44
CA THR A 595 23.30 -35.50 35.77
C THR A 595 24.34 -35.40 36.90
N HIS A 596 25.63 -35.54 36.62
CA HIS A 596 26.70 -35.39 37.62
C HIS A 596 26.81 -33.94 38.11
N LEU A 597 26.56 -32.92 37.27
CA LEU A 597 26.53 -31.51 37.69
C LEU A 597 25.38 -31.25 38.65
N VAL A 598 24.19 -31.77 38.34
CA VAL A 598 23.00 -31.65 39.18
C VAL A 598 23.21 -32.35 40.54
N ARG A 599 23.68 -33.61 40.53
CA ARG A 599 23.94 -34.38 41.75
C ARG A 599 25.08 -33.77 42.58
N GLY A 600 26.13 -33.26 41.93
CA GLY A 600 27.22 -32.57 42.59
C GLY A 600 26.75 -31.31 43.32
N SER A 601 25.92 -30.49 42.70
CA SER A 601 25.34 -29.30 43.33
C SER A 601 24.47 -29.66 44.57
N LEU A 602 23.60 -30.67 44.43
CA LEU A 602 22.76 -31.14 45.54
C LEU A 602 23.59 -31.74 46.67
N ALA A 603 24.68 -32.48 46.36
CA ALA A 603 25.59 -33.07 47.36
C ALA A 603 26.36 -32.00 48.17
N LEU A 604 26.59 -30.82 47.57
CA LEU A 604 27.16 -29.64 48.25
C LEU A 604 26.14 -28.86 49.09
N GLY A 605 24.90 -29.35 49.23
CA GLY A 605 23.85 -28.74 50.06
C GLY A 605 22.99 -27.68 49.36
N ALA A 606 23.11 -27.54 48.06
CA ALA A 606 22.22 -26.64 47.29
C ALA A 606 20.78 -27.19 47.25
N THR A 607 19.80 -26.33 47.36
CA THR A 607 18.38 -26.72 47.14
C THR A 607 18.10 -27.04 45.67
N PRO A 608 17.05 -27.83 45.36
CA PRO A 608 16.65 -28.09 43.97
C PRO A 608 16.45 -26.82 43.16
N TRP A 609 15.89 -25.76 43.75
CA TRP A 609 15.73 -24.47 43.12
C TRP A 609 17.06 -23.76 42.83
N GLN A 610 17.98 -23.75 43.78
CA GLN A 610 19.32 -23.19 43.60
C GLN A 610 20.09 -23.94 42.51
N THR A 611 20.00 -25.27 42.48
CA THR A 611 20.60 -26.10 41.43
C THR A 611 19.98 -25.80 40.05
N LEU A 612 18.65 -25.68 39.98
CA LEU A 612 17.98 -25.32 38.75
C LEU A 612 18.49 -23.98 38.20
N VAL A 613 18.42 -22.92 39.02
CA VAL A 613 18.74 -21.55 38.56
C VAL A 613 20.24 -21.37 38.30
N LYS A 614 21.11 -21.88 39.14
CA LYS A 614 22.56 -21.61 39.09
C LYS A 614 23.37 -22.63 38.27
N VAL A 615 22.82 -23.82 38.02
CA VAL A 615 23.53 -24.86 37.26
C VAL A 615 22.76 -25.22 35.99
N VAL A 616 21.52 -25.69 36.14
CA VAL A 616 20.79 -26.26 35.01
C VAL A 616 20.46 -25.21 33.95
N LEU A 617 19.84 -24.08 34.34
CA LEU A 617 19.44 -23.03 33.39
C LEU A 617 20.64 -22.33 32.74
N LEU A 618 21.76 -22.17 33.50
CA LEU A 618 22.97 -21.58 32.89
C LEU A 618 23.58 -22.53 31.85
N THR A 619 23.64 -23.84 32.15
CA THR A 619 24.16 -24.85 31.22
C THR A 619 23.23 -25.02 30.00
N ALA A 620 21.90 -24.98 30.19
CA ALA A 620 20.92 -25.12 29.15
C ALA A 620 20.67 -23.82 28.35
N SER A 621 21.19 -22.66 28.81
CA SER A 621 20.87 -21.34 28.22
C SER A 621 21.08 -21.23 26.72
N PRO A 622 22.13 -21.82 26.09
CA PRO A 622 22.27 -21.77 24.63
C PRO A 622 21.12 -22.47 23.87
N GLY A 623 20.64 -23.58 24.42
CA GLY A 623 19.52 -24.35 23.88
C GLY A 623 18.19 -23.65 24.10
N ILE A 624 17.95 -23.08 25.27
CA ILE A 624 16.76 -22.28 25.59
C ILE A 624 16.68 -21.07 24.66
N PHE A 625 17.78 -20.34 24.48
CA PHE A 625 17.83 -19.22 23.56
C PHE A 625 17.52 -19.65 22.12
N SER A 626 18.10 -20.78 21.69
CA SER A 626 17.81 -21.34 20.36
C SER A 626 16.30 -21.65 20.17
N ALA A 627 15.68 -22.23 21.21
CA ALA A 627 14.25 -22.55 21.21
C ALA A 627 13.37 -21.29 20.95
N VAL A 628 13.65 -20.20 21.68
CA VAL A 628 12.94 -18.93 21.55
C VAL A 628 13.14 -18.34 20.16
N MET A 629 14.37 -18.34 19.64
CA MET A 629 14.68 -17.80 18.33
C MET A 629 14.03 -18.58 17.18
N ILE A 630 13.97 -19.90 17.26
CA ILE A 630 13.27 -20.74 16.29
C ILE A 630 11.76 -20.46 16.35
N GLY A 631 11.21 -20.33 17.57
CA GLY A 631 9.83 -19.92 17.76
C GLY A 631 9.52 -18.54 17.16
N MET A 632 10.43 -17.56 17.33
CA MET A 632 10.31 -16.23 16.72
C MET A 632 10.33 -16.31 15.20
N GLY A 633 11.26 -17.05 14.60
CA GLY A 633 11.31 -17.24 13.15
C GLY A 633 10.01 -17.83 12.60
N ARG A 634 9.38 -18.77 13.31
CA ARG A 634 8.08 -19.32 12.96
C ARG A 634 6.96 -18.28 13.09
N ALA A 635 6.95 -17.49 14.16
CA ALA A 635 5.95 -16.45 14.38
C ALA A 635 5.99 -15.35 13.29
N VAL A 636 7.19 -14.93 12.89
CA VAL A 636 7.38 -13.92 11.82
C VAL A 636 6.86 -14.40 10.47
N GLY A 637 7.01 -15.70 10.18
CA GLY A 637 6.53 -16.31 8.92
C GLY A 637 5.08 -16.79 8.95
N GLU A 638 4.35 -16.63 10.08
CA GLU A 638 2.99 -17.12 10.17
C GLU A 638 2.02 -16.30 9.30
N THR A 639 1.30 -17.00 8.44
CA THR A 639 0.44 -16.38 7.44
C THR A 639 -1.03 -16.53 7.79
N MET A 640 -1.49 -17.77 8.01
CA MET A 640 -2.92 -18.08 8.04
C MET A 640 -3.60 -17.66 9.35
N ILE A 641 -2.91 -17.79 10.48
CA ILE A 641 -3.44 -17.33 11.77
C ILE A 641 -3.62 -15.82 11.74
N VAL A 642 -2.60 -15.10 11.27
CA VAL A 642 -2.67 -13.64 11.15
C VAL A 642 -3.80 -13.23 10.21
N LEU A 643 -3.85 -13.79 9.01
CA LEU A 643 -4.88 -13.49 8.02
C LEU A 643 -6.31 -13.64 8.56
N MET A 644 -6.56 -14.71 9.32
CA MET A 644 -7.91 -15.04 9.79
C MET A 644 -8.30 -14.30 11.07
N ALA A 645 -7.33 -13.97 11.93
CA ALA A 645 -7.60 -13.47 13.28
C ALA A 645 -7.28 -11.97 13.52
N THR A 646 -6.72 -11.23 12.51
CA THR A 646 -6.42 -9.81 12.68
C THR A 646 -7.34 -8.98 11.80
N GLY A 647 -8.18 -8.57 11.53
CA GLY A 647 -8.86 -7.61 10.64
C GLY A 647 -8.09 -7.15 9.39
N ASN A 648 -6.81 -7.49 9.27
CA ASN A 648 -5.94 -7.24 8.12
C ASN A 648 -5.80 -5.74 7.73
N THR A 649 -5.85 -4.85 8.72
CA THR A 649 -5.68 -3.38 8.55
C THR A 649 -4.21 -2.98 8.73
N PRO A 650 -3.63 -2.16 7.84
CA PRO A 650 -2.21 -1.76 7.92
C PRO A 650 -2.00 -0.60 8.90
N LEU A 651 -2.32 -0.80 10.19
CA LEU A 651 -2.15 0.19 11.25
C LEU A 651 -0.76 0.12 11.88
N MET A 652 -0.21 1.29 12.24
CA MET A 652 1.09 1.43 12.90
C MET A 652 0.92 1.87 14.36
N ASP A 653 0.38 1.00 15.18
CA ASP A 653 0.08 1.27 16.57
C ASP A 653 0.37 0.02 17.44
N PHE A 654 0.81 0.24 18.66
CA PHE A 654 1.06 -0.82 19.63
C PHE A 654 -0.17 -1.25 20.44
N ASN A 655 -1.35 -0.68 20.14
CA ASN A 655 -2.57 -1.09 20.80
C ASN A 655 -2.82 -2.59 20.61
N ILE A 656 -2.91 -3.33 21.72
CA ILE A 656 -3.15 -4.78 21.71
C ILE A 656 -4.56 -5.15 21.22
N PHE A 657 -5.49 -4.18 21.30
CA PHE A 657 -6.88 -4.35 20.89
C PHE A 657 -7.15 -3.95 19.43
N GLU A 658 -6.15 -3.55 18.70
CA GLU A 658 -6.24 -3.27 17.27
C GLU A 658 -5.58 -4.35 16.42
N GLY A 659 -6.10 -4.48 15.19
CA GLY A 659 -5.58 -5.39 14.18
C GLY A 659 -4.22 -4.98 13.65
N MET A 660 -3.73 -5.73 12.67
CA MET A 660 -2.49 -5.46 11.97
C MET A 660 -2.48 -6.17 10.62
N ARG A 661 -1.62 -5.75 9.73
CA ARG A 661 -1.36 -6.40 8.45
C ARG A 661 0.11 -6.79 8.38
N THR A 662 0.41 -8.06 8.07
CA THR A 662 1.78 -8.57 7.97
C THR A 662 2.19 -8.79 6.52
N PHE A 663 3.50 -8.85 6.25
CA PHE A 663 3.99 -9.20 4.93
C PHE A 663 3.41 -10.51 4.40
N ALA A 664 3.47 -11.57 5.21
CA ALA A 664 3.02 -12.90 4.78
C ALA A 664 1.52 -12.93 4.47
N ALA A 665 0.69 -12.32 5.32
CA ALA A 665 -0.76 -12.24 5.12
C ALA A 665 -1.10 -11.36 3.89
N ASN A 666 -0.40 -10.24 3.71
CA ASN A 666 -0.58 -9.35 2.57
C ASN A 666 -0.29 -10.06 1.24
N ILE A 667 0.85 -10.74 1.14
CA ILE A 667 1.22 -11.51 -0.05
C ILE A 667 0.18 -12.59 -0.35
N ALA A 668 -0.28 -13.32 0.66
CA ALA A 668 -1.25 -14.39 0.47
C ALA A 668 -2.61 -13.90 -0.08
N VAL A 669 -3.04 -12.69 0.31
CA VAL A 669 -4.31 -12.10 -0.13
C VAL A 669 -4.17 -11.47 -1.52
N GLU A 670 -3.15 -10.64 -1.72
CA GLU A 670 -3.11 -9.75 -2.88
C GLU A 670 -2.37 -10.34 -4.09
N LEU A 671 -1.46 -11.31 -3.88
CA LEU A 671 -0.70 -11.89 -5.00
C LEU A 671 -1.60 -12.60 -6.04
N PRO A 672 -2.64 -13.37 -5.65
CA PRO A 672 -3.54 -13.98 -6.63
C PRO A 672 -4.39 -12.99 -7.43
N GLU A 673 -4.60 -11.78 -6.90
CA GLU A 673 -5.41 -10.73 -7.52
C GLU A 673 -4.55 -9.72 -8.32
N SER A 674 -3.23 -9.77 -8.17
CA SER A 674 -2.31 -8.85 -8.85
C SER A 674 -2.07 -9.25 -10.30
N GLU A 675 -2.08 -8.28 -11.21
CA GLU A 675 -1.70 -8.49 -12.61
C GLU A 675 -0.19 -8.77 -12.70
N VAL A 676 0.17 -9.82 -13.42
CA VAL A 676 1.57 -10.19 -13.62
C VAL A 676 2.35 -9.04 -14.26
N ASP A 677 3.56 -8.80 -13.79
CA ASP A 677 4.45 -7.70 -14.20
C ASP A 677 3.98 -6.27 -13.84
N SER A 678 2.83 -6.11 -13.19
CA SER A 678 2.42 -4.81 -12.64
C SER A 678 3.32 -4.35 -11.50
N SER A 679 3.27 -3.08 -11.15
CA SER A 679 3.95 -2.52 -9.98
C SER A 679 3.50 -3.21 -8.70
N HIS A 680 2.20 -3.46 -8.54
CA HIS A 680 1.64 -4.19 -7.41
C HIS A 680 2.23 -5.59 -7.26
N TYR A 681 2.24 -6.38 -8.35
CA TYR A 681 2.85 -7.70 -8.38
C TYR A 681 4.32 -7.67 -7.93
N ARG A 682 5.11 -6.77 -8.51
CA ARG A 682 6.55 -6.68 -8.20
C ARG A 682 6.84 -6.22 -6.78
N ILE A 683 5.99 -5.34 -6.21
CA ILE A 683 6.12 -4.90 -4.81
C ILE A 683 5.75 -6.02 -3.85
N LEU A 684 4.80 -6.90 -4.18
CA LEU A 684 4.53 -8.09 -3.36
C LEU A 684 5.73 -9.04 -3.35
N PHE A 685 6.44 -9.19 -4.47
CA PHE A 685 7.72 -9.92 -4.51
C PHE A 685 8.83 -9.21 -3.74
N LEU A 686 8.87 -7.87 -3.77
CA LEU A 686 9.77 -7.09 -2.92
C LEU A 686 9.45 -7.30 -1.43
N ALA A 687 8.17 -7.32 -1.05
CA ALA A 687 7.74 -7.65 0.30
C ALA A 687 8.18 -9.05 0.73
N ALA A 688 8.09 -10.04 -0.17
CA ALA A 688 8.62 -11.39 0.06
C ALA A 688 10.15 -11.39 0.23
N LEU A 689 10.87 -10.63 -0.60
CA LEU A 689 12.32 -10.47 -0.49
C LEU A 689 12.72 -9.82 0.84
N VAL A 690 12.01 -8.77 1.26
CA VAL A 690 12.22 -8.08 2.55
C VAL A 690 11.97 -9.04 3.71
N LEU A 691 10.88 -9.80 3.67
CA LEU A 691 10.57 -10.82 4.70
C LEU A 691 11.66 -11.92 4.76
N PHE A 692 12.13 -12.37 3.60
CA PHE A 692 13.22 -13.34 3.49
C PHE A 692 14.52 -12.81 4.11
N LEU A 693 14.92 -11.58 3.76
CA LEU A 693 16.11 -10.94 4.31
C LEU A 693 15.97 -10.70 5.82
N PHE A 694 14.80 -10.27 6.28
CA PHE A 694 14.52 -10.06 7.70
C PHE A 694 14.67 -11.35 8.49
N THR A 695 14.06 -12.45 8.04
CA THR A 695 14.17 -13.77 8.68
C THR A 695 15.62 -14.30 8.62
N PHE A 696 16.32 -14.09 7.52
CA PHE A 696 17.72 -14.47 7.37
C PHE A 696 18.62 -13.74 8.37
N VAL A 697 18.45 -12.42 8.51
CA VAL A 697 19.21 -11.60 9.47
C VAL A 697 18.93 -12.04 10.90
N LEU A 698 17.64 -12.23 11.25
CA LEU A 698 17.26 -12.71 12.59
C LEU A 698 17.89 -14.07 12.90
N ASN A 699 17.81 -15.02 11.99
CA ASN A 699 18.38 -16.35 12.18
C ASN A 699 19.92 -16.29 12.29
N THR A 700 20.58 -15.42 11.52
CA THR A 700 22.03 -15.22 11.59
C THR A 700 22.44 -14.63 12.92
N VAL A 701 21.75 -13.59 13.41
CA VAL A 701 22.00 -12.99 14.73
C VAL A 701 21.78 -14.03 15.83
N ALA A 702 20.70 -14.81 15.74
CA ALA A 702 20.41 -15.89 16.68
C ALA A 702 21.54 -16.93 16.74
N GLU A 703 22.05 -17.34 15.59
CA GLU A 703 23.15 -18.31 15.52
C GLU A 703 24.44 -17.77 16.11
N VAL A 704 24.78 -16.50 15.83
CA VAL A 704 25.97 -15.84 16.41
C VAL A 704 25.84 -15.77 17.94
N VAL A 705 24.68 -15.38 18.47
CA VAL A 705 24.45 -15.34 19.95
C VAL A 705 24.50 -16.72 20.54
N ARG A 706 23.88 -17.73 19.90
CA ARG A 706 23.93 -19.13 20.33
C ARG A 706 25.37 -19.65 20.42
N GLN A 707 26.20 -19.36 19.41
CA GLN A 707 27.62 -19.79 19.42
C GLN A 707 28.42 -19.12 20.53
N ARG A 708 28.16 -17.80 20.81
CA ARG A 708 28.81 -17.09 21.91
C ARG A 708 28.42 -17.69 23.28
N LEU A 709 27.13 -17.96 23.47
CA LEU A 709 26.64 -18.60 24.71
C LEU A 709 27.23 -20.00 24.87
N ARG A 710 27.27 -20.80 23.82
CA ARG A 710 27.87 -22.13 23.83
C ARG A 710 29.36 -22.10 24.17
N ARG A 711 30.13 -21.15 23.64
CA ARG A 711 31.56 -20.99 24.01
C ARG A 711 31.75 -20.61 25.47
N ARG A 712 30.82 -19.81 26.05
CA ARG A 712 30.90 -19.32 27.42
C ARG A 712 30.47 -20.36 28.46
N TYR A 713 29.44 -21.14 28.15
CA TYR A 713 28.79 -22.07 29.09
C TYR A 713 28.88 -23.54 28.68
N GLY A 714 29.33 -23.88 27.49
CA GLY A 714 29.49 -25.26 27.03
C GLY A 714 30.85 -25.89 27.36
N SER A 715 31.74 -25.18 28.05
CA SER A 715 33.00 -25.68 28.56
C SER A 715 32.93 -26.10 30.07
N LEU A 716 31.75 -26.00 30.67
CA LEU A 716 31.43 -26.52 32.01
C LEU A 716 30.96 -27.97 31.89
#